data_8978e2c145eae81dd822b009c491c3cd
#
_entry.id   8978e2c145eae81dd822b009c491c3cd
#
_cell.length_a   1.000
_cell.length_b   1.000
_cell.length_c   1.000
_cell.angle_alpha   90.00
_cell.angle_beta   90.00
_cell.angle_gamma   90.00
#
_symmetry.space_group_name_H-M   'P 1'
#
loop_
_entity.id
_entity.type
_entity.pdbx_description
1 polymer ?
#
loop_
_entity_poly.entity_id
_entity_poly.type
_entity_poly.pdbx_seq_one_letter_code
_entity_poly.pdbx_strand_id
1 'polypeptide(L)'
;MSSWIDPSRTLEIVSAGLPKWQAECLFTVSRVKGTEKLGKLYDYTVEVATKEHASLSVHEAQALVKVDELVGRQVTVRIAIEGSGTWQVGRNGTAPLVNVGADVREITGLIVSAQCVGADTRRAFYRLRIRPWLWLATLNQDSRLFQDKTVKEISELILKKYPFPYELRLSGLGFGRQYPKRDYQRMYWESDWGYLNRLWQEWGITFFYEGLRLVLCDSTSAYRKHGPAYETLRYLERGGQRIDEEHIHQFEIARALTTGKVSVTDYDYTQSRADLAAKDSDYRERANDNIEHYAWGDYSQPLAGAMGTAAQPNEVDFEGEHLARVRLEAKRAKSLRGKGRGNMRGLRVGHTFHLEGYPLAPGDGEYLVVSTKIEIVNNDTVSNQGALQRNYTCDTQFTVQPASTYFRTPQKAKKPRSQGEVAVVTGYSSSKIWTDKYGRAKVSFPWDREGKQDQDSSCWVRVSSPWQGASYGAIYIPRVGHEVVIGYHDNDPDKPYIAGRHVNQFHEPPWPLPANQALSGWMSEDLEGPATNSVVTDDTPGKLQVQVTSDHAQSRLVVGSNTRIDRRKGRSEARGEGFELATDAHGVARANGSLLITTESRSGARAPALDRGETVQRLVEAAEQHDVLAAAAVQAGAQVSQDRSALGQSLKALGTEIGDAGHDGLGGPSKPHLVLAAAADIAATATSNAHVHGGKNIALTSGKHTSISTGGSLFAAARNAVRLFAYQFGIRIISYAEDINISALRKNLNLLAKLDITQSANRITIKATEEVMLHGGDSYISLKNGKIKVGGGVYEVNAEVKNLPPKPMGVSADGLPDVQANDQMFRTLSPTGQPLPGVDYRLTTQSGGHIFRTDSRGTSPALNTAEQESATFQLHWDEFSAARENSSV
;
A
#
# COMPACT_ATOMS: atom_id res chain seq x y z
N MET A 1 -85.98 2.00 -4.39
CA MET A 1 -85.46 0.72 -4.03
C MET A 1 -83.93 0.85 -4.15
N SER A 2 -83.26 1.15 -3.04
CA SER A 2 -81.84 1.23 -3.01
C SER A 2 -81.30 -0.22 -2.99
N SER A 3 -80.63 -0.62 -4.07
CA SER A 3 -79.96 -1.90 -4.15
C SER A 3 -78.93 -1.95 -3.03
N TRP A 4 -79.09 -2.87 -2.10
CA TRP A 4 -78.11 -3.28 -1.12
C TRP A 4 -76.98 -3.99 -1.90
N ILE A 5 -76.13 -3.24 -2.52
CA ILE A 5 -74.87 -3.78 -3.01
C ILE A 5 -74.01 -3.90 -1.76
N ASP A 6 -73.78 -5.13 -1.35
CA ASP A 6 -72.88 -5.42 -0.27
C ASP A 6 -71.44 -4.90 -0.69
N PRO A 7 -70.99 -3.77 -0.13
CA PRO A 7 -69.72 -3.19 -0.55
C PRO A 7 -68.51 -4.05 -0.13
N SER A 8 -68.79 -5.12 0.60
CA SER A 8 -67.77 -5.97 1.22
C SER A 8 -66.96 -6.84 0.24
N ARG A 9 -67.34 -6.91 -1.03
CA ARG A 9 -66.71 -7.79 -2.04
C ARG A 9 -66.17 -7.07 -3.25
N THR A 10 -65.99 -5.78 -3.19
CA THR A 10 -65.57 -4.96 -4.33
C THR A 10 -64.09 -5.11 -4.61
N LEU A 11 -63.76 -5.32 -5.88
CA LEU A 11 -62.44 -5.20 -6.44
C LEU A 11 -62.45 -4.00 -7.40
N GLU A 12 -61.57 -3.04 -7.14
CA GLU A 12 -61.46 -1.85 -7.99
C GLU A 12 -60.01 -1.67 -8.45
N ILE A 13 -59.84 -1.06 -9.61
CA ILE A 13 -58.55 -0.59 -10.10
C ILE A 13 -58.68 0.91 -10.37
N VAL A 14 -57.75 1.67 -9.78
CA VAL A 14 -57.79 3.13 -9.81
C VAL A 14 -56.44 3.66 -10.27
N SER A 15 -56.44 4.53 -11.25
CA SER A 15 -55.33 5.36 -11.68
C SER A 15 -55.77 6.49 -12.56
N ALA A 16 -55.07 7.61 -12.54
CA ALA A 16 -55.31 8.71 -13.47
C ALA A 16 -55.04 8.33 -14.94
N GLY A 17 -54.19 7.36 -15.16
CA GLY A 17 -53.76 6.90 -16.50
C GLY A 17 -54.59 5.75 -17.07
N LEU A 18 -55.63 5.26 -16.36
CA LEU A 18 -56.48 4.20 -16.89
C LEU A 18 -57.45 4.75 -17.94
N PRO A 19 -57.83 3.95 -18.96
CA PRO A 19 -58.78 4.35 -19.96
C PRO A 19 -60.14 4.64 -19.30
N LYS A 20 -60.79 5.73 -19.75
CA LYS A 20 -62.07 6.18 -19.22
C LYS A 20 -63.10 6.29 -20.34
N TRP A 21 -64.33 6.03 -19.99
CA TRP A 21 -65.50 6.34 -20.82
C TRP A 21 -66.55 7.08 -19.97
N GLN A 22 -66.99 8.23 -20.43
CA GLN A 22 -67.92 9.09 -19.70
C GLN A 22 -67.44 9.43 -18.25
N ALA A 23 -66.16 9.73 -18.11
CA ALA A 23 -65.48 10.02 -16.85
C ALA A 23 -65.26 8.82 -15.89
N GLU A 24 -65.84 7.66 -16.17
CA GLU A 24 -65.60 6.44 -15.38
C GLU A 24 -64.45 5.58 -15.90
N CYS A 25 -63.80 4.86 -15.01
CA CYS A 25 -62.83 3.85 -15.40
C CYS A 25 -63.46 2.75 -16.24
N LEU A 26 -62.92 2.51 -17.44
CA LEU A 26 -63.41 1.51 -18.38
C LEU A 26 -63.21 0.07 -17.89
N PHE A 27 -62.30 -0.17 -16.94
CA PHE A 27 -61.97 -1.50 -16.46
C PHE A 27 -62.80 -1.93 -15.24
N THR A 28 -63.19 -3.19 -15.23
CA THR A 28 -63.63 -3.93 -14.05
C THR A 28 -62.60 -5.05 -13.76
N VAL A 29 -62.33 -5.32 -12.51
CA VAL A 29 -61.36 -6.37 -12.09
C VAL A 29 -62.09 -7.68 -11.95
N SER A 30 -61.65 -8.69 -12.68
CA SER A 30 -62.19 -10.06 -12.61
C SER A 30 -61.33 -11.01 -11.74
N ARG A 31 -60.04 -10.77 -11.68
CA ARG A 31 -59.11 -11.60 -10.91
C ARG A 31 -57.91 -10.84 -10.44
N VAL A 32 -57.52 -11.08 -9.20
CA VAL A 32 -56.25 -10.59 -8.62
C VAL A 32 -55.49 -11.79 -8.11
N LYS A 33 -54.28 -11.98 -8.62
CA LYS A 33 -53.35 -13.02 -8.14
C LYS A 33 -52.03 -12.41 -7.86
N GLY A 34 -51.49 -12.61 -6.67
CA GLY A 34 -50.19 -12.02 -6.31
C GLY A 34 -49.46 -12.71 -5.22
N THR A 35 -48.21 -12.34 -5.10
CA THR A 35 -47.29 -12.82 -4.07
C THR A 35 -46.53 -11.67 -3.44
N GLU A 36 -46.49 -11.63 -2.13
CA GLU A 36 -45.63 -10.75 -1.34
C GLU A 36 -44.74 -11.56 -0.43
N LYS A 37 -43.54 -11.07 -0.18
CA LYS A 37 -42.63 -11.68 0.77
C LYS A 37 -41.66 -10.64 1.33
N LEU A 38 -41.36 -10.72 2.62
CA LEU A 38 -40.34 -9.90 3.26
C LEU A 38 -39.00 -10.00 2.50
N GLY A 39 -38.42 -8.86 2.20
CA GLY A 39 -37.15 -8.75 1.46
C GLY A 39 -37.24 -9.18 -0.01
N LYS A 40 -38.45 -9.15 -0.62
CA LYS A 40 -38.66 -9.43 -2.04
C LYS A 40 -39.60 -8.41 -2.67
N LEU A 41 -39.42 -8.16 -3.94
CA LEU A 41 -40.36 -7.37 -4.73
C LEU A 41 -41.64 -8.18 -4.90
N TYR A 42 -42.80 -7.58 -4.60
CA TYR A 42 -44.09 -8.22 -4.84
C TYR A 42 -44.39 -8.27 -6.36
N ASP A 43 -45.27 -9.21 -6.71
CA ASP A 43 -45.66 -9.44 -8.10
C ASP A 43 -47.16 -9.79 -8.12
N TYR A 44 -47.92 -8.93 -8.72
CA TYR A 44 -49.37 -9.10 -8.89
C TYR A 44 -49.73 -9.18 -10.36
N THR A 45 -50.60 -10.10 -10.68
CA THR A 45 -51.30 -10.21 -11.97
C THR A 45 -52.74 -9.87 -11.72
N VAL A 46 -53.22 -8.86 -12.41
CA VAL A 46 -54.60 -8.40 -12.35
C VAL A 46 -55.23 -8.61 -13.72
N GLU A 47 -56.32 -9.38 -13.75
CA GLU A 47 -57.09 -9.59 -14.94
C GLU A 47 -58.29 -8.62 -14.87
N VAL A 48 -58.43 -7.83 -15.94
CA VAL A 48 -59.48 -6.83 -16.06
C VAL A 48 -60.24 -7.03 -17.35
N ALA A 49 -61.51 -6.66 -17.35
CA ALA A 49 -62.35 -6.63 -18.53
C ALA A 49 -62.86 -5.22 -18.76
N THR A 50 -63.14 -4.84 -19.99
CA THR A 50 -63.85 -3.60 -20.26
C THR A 50 -65.28 -3.67 -19.73
N LYS A 51 -65.77 -2.60 -19.14
CA LYS A 51 -67.18 -2.47 -18.71
C LYS A 51 -68.11 -2.52 -19.94
N GLU A 52 -69.18 -3.22 -19.79
CA GLU A 52 -70.23 -3.23 -20.80
C GLU A 52 -71.01 -1.93 -20.76
N HIS A 53 -71.15 -1.26 -21.90
CA HIS A 53 -71.91 -0.03 -22.05
C HIS A 53 -72.76 -0.14 -23.29
N ALA A 54 -74.04 0.25 -23.17
CA ALA A 54 -74.94 0.17 -24.29
C ALA A 54 -74.53 1.07 -25.48
N SER A 55 -73.75 2.11 -25.25
CA SER A 55 -73.28 3.05 -26.26
C SER A 55 -71.81 2.85 -26.65
N LEU A 56 -71.19 1.73 -26.29
CA LEU A 56 -69.78 1.47 -26.58
C LEU A 56 -69.59 0.02 -27.03
N SER A 57 -69.27 -0.20 -28.28
CA SER A 57 -68.96 -1.54 -28.81
C SER A 57 -67.66 -2.04 -28.29
N VAL A 58 -67.47 -3.36 -28.33
CA VAL A 58 -66.16 -3.99 -27.88
C VAL A 58 -64.97 -3.47 -28.67
N HIS A 59 -65.15 -3.23 -29.96
CA HIS A 59 -64.08 -2.69 -30.80
C HIS A 59 -63.69 -1.25 -30.43
N GLU A 60 -64.69 -0.43 -30.11
CA GLU A 60 -64.41 0.93 -29.64
C GLU A 60 -63.77 0.91 -28.26
N ALA A 61 -64.27 0.04 -27.36
CA ALA A 61 -63.64 -0.17 -26.06
C ALA A 61 -62.18 -0.62 -26.19
N GLN A 62 -61.86 -1.53 -27.11
CA GLN A 62 -60.48 -1.93 -27.40
C GLN A 62 -59.67 -0.77 -27.97
N ALA A 63 -60.18 0.05 -28.84
CA ALA A 63 -59.51 1.21 -29.40
C ALA A 63 -59.17 2.28 -28.35
N LEU A 64 -59.99 2.40 -27.30
CA LEU A 64 -59.71 3.27 -26.16
C LEU A 64 -58.59 2.73 -25.24
N VAL A 65 -58.35 1.45 -25.24
CA VAL A 65 -57.31 0.83 -24.39
C VAL A 65 -56.00 0.75 -25.16
N LYS A 66 -55.20 1.81 -25.04
CA LYS A 66 -53.83 1.82 -25.57
C LYS A 66 -52.90 1.12 -24.61
N VAL A 67 -52.60 -0.14 -24.87
CA VAL A 67 -51.77 -0.99 -23.99
C VAL A 67 -50.41 -0.37 -23.70
N ASP A 68 -49.79 0.25 -24.70
CA ASP A 68 -48.46 0.88 -24.55
C ASP A 68 -48.52 2.08 -23.59
N GLU A 69 -49.63 2.82 -23.53
CA GLU A 69 -49.79 3.95 -22.61
C GLU A 69 -50.01 3.50 -21.15
N LEU A 70 -50.40 2.24 -20.93
CA LEU A 70 -50.63 1.70 -19.58
C LEU A 70 -49.31 1.32 -18.92
N VAL A 71 -48.32 0.86 -19.71
CA VAL A 71 -47.04 0.41 -19.17
C VAL A 71 -46.28 1.59 -18.56
N GLY A 72 -45.71 1.38 -17.36
CA GLY A 72 -45.02 2.42 -16.57
C GLY A 72 -45.97 3.29 -15.72
N ARG A 73 -47.29 3.21 -15.89
CA ARG A 73 -48.24 4.00 -15.09
C ARG A 73 -48.40 3.40 -13.69
N GLN A 74 -48.53 4.27 -12.71
CA GLN A 74 -48.89 3.88 -11.34
C GLN A 74 -50.37 3.52 -11.30
N VAL A 75 -50.67 2.43 -10.59
CA VAL A 75 -52.02 1.93 -10.42
C VAL A 75 -52.21 1.43 -8.98
N THR A 76 -53.43 1.58 -8.48
CA THR A 76 -53.84 1.05 -7.18
C THR A 76 -54.99 0.05 -7.37
N VAL A 77 -54.77 -1.16 -6.90
CA VAL A 77 -55.85 -2.15 -6.79
C VAL A 77 -56.43 -2.06 -5.38
N ARG A 78 -57.74 -1.80 -5.30
CA ARG A 78 -58.48 -1.72 -4.05
C ARG A 78 -59.27 -2.99 -3.83
N ILE A 79 -59.10 -3.61 -2.67
CA ILE A 79 -59.76 -4.83 -2.26
C ILE A 79 -60.52 -4.53 -0.97
N ALA A 80 -61.80 -4.62 -0.99
CA ALA A 80 -62.62 -4.47 0.22
C ALA A 80 -62.34 -5.60 1.22
N ILE A 81 -62.12 -5.25 2.48
CA ILE A 81 -61.93 -6.14 3.63
C ILE A 81 -63.28 -6.27 4.34
N GLU A 82 -63.73 -7.51 4.57
CA GLU A 82 -65.00 -7.74 5.20
C GLU A 82 -65.01 -7.35 6.68
N GLY A 83 -63.97 -7.66 7.41
CA GLY A 83 -63.82 -7.41 8.85
C GLY A 83 -63.83 -8.65 9.69
N SER A 84 -64.02 -8.52 10.99
CA SER A 84 -63.90 -9.55 11.99
C SER A 84 -65.16 -10.42 12.22
N GLY A 85 -66.24 -10.16 11.48
CA GLY A 85 -67.55 -10.81 11.71
C GLY A 85 -68.32 -10.24 12.91
N THR A 86 -67.82 -9.20 13.52
CA THR A 86 -68.43 -8.49 14.64
C THR A 86 -69.08 -7.21 14.15
N TRP A 87 -70.39 -7.05 14.31
CA TRP A 87 -71.15 -5.91 13.83
C TRP A 87 -71.40 -4.91 14.92
N GLN A 88 -71.08 -3.66 14.67
CA GLN A 88 -71.38 -2.53 15.59
C GLN A 88 -72.20 -1.49 14.91
N VAL A 89 -73.08 -0.84 15.70
CA VAL A 89 -73.82 0.36 15.25
C VAL A 89 -72.88 1.52 15.14
N GLY A 90 -72.89 2.23 14.03
CA GLY A 90 -72.04 3.42 13.82
C GLY A 90 -72.27 4.45 14.92
N ARG A 91 -71.24 5.22 15.26
CA ARG A 91 -71.16 6.12 16.43
C ARG A 91 -72.23 7.14 16.61
N ASN A 92 -73.09 7.39 15.57
CA ASN A 92 -74.14 8.43 15.58
C ASN A 92 -75.58 7.86 15.50
N GLY A 93 -75.77 6.56 15.74
CA GLY A 93 -77.12 6.01 15.82
C GLY A 93 -77.96 5.94 14.50
N THR A 94 -77.44 6.57 13.46
CA THR A 94 -78.07 6.64 12.11
C THR A 94 -77.28 5.93 11.03
N ALA A 95 -76.09 5.44 11.36
CA ALA A 95 -75.26 4.75 10.42
C ALA A 95 -75.64 3.28 10.31
N PRO A 96 -75.49 2.65 9.14
CA PRO A 96 -75.70 1.21 9.00
C PRO A 96 -74.77 0.42 9.87
N LEU A 97 -75.13 -0.77 10.25
CA LEU A 97 -74.27 -1.72 10.97
C LEU A 97 -72.96 -1.93 10.15
N VAL A 98 -71.84 -1.71 10.78
CA VAL A 98 -70.51 -1.85 10.17
C VAL A 98 -69.82 -3.00 10.82
N ASN A 99 -69.27 -3.91 10.00
CA ASN A 99 -68.40 -4.99 10.49
C ASN A 99 -67.13 -4.40 11.03
N VAL A 100 -66.72 -4.76 12.25
CA VAL A 100 -65.55 -4.24 12.90
C VAL A 100 -64.32 -4.59 12.08
N GLY A 101 -63.54 -3.57 11.73
CA GLY A 101 -62.33 -3.72 10.91
C GLY A 101 -62.59 -3.81 9.40
N ALA A 102 -63.87 -3.62 8.95
CA ALA A 102 -64.12 -3.44 7.52
C ALA A 102 -63.34 -2.21 7.00
N ASP A 103 -62.53 -2.42 5.97
CA ASP A 103 -61.58 -1.47 5.43
C ASP A 103 -61.28 -1.79 3.97
N VAL A 104 -60.38 -1.07 3.36
CA VAL A 104 -59.90 -1.31 2.00
C VAL A 104 -58.39 -1.56 2.02
N ARG A 105 -58.01 -2.71 1.47
CA ARG A 105 -56.60 -2.94 1.17
C ARG A 105 -56.22 -2.31 -0.15
N GLU A 106 -55.22 -1.45 -0.15
CA GLU A 106 -54.67 -0.87 -1.35
C GLU A 106 -53.34 -1.57 -1.72
N ILE A 107 -53.22 -2.01 -2.98
CA ILE A 107 -52.00 -2.52 -3.58
C ILE A 107 -51.59 -1.53 -4.66
N THR A 108 -50.64 -0.67 -4.36
CA THR A 108 -50.19 0.39 -5.26
C THR A 108 -48.84 0.04 -5.87
N GLY A 109 -48.74 0.04 -7.19
CA GLY A 109 -47.50 -0.27 -7.90
C GLY A 109 -47.51 0.28 -9.32
N LEU A 110 -46.53 -0.19 -10.10
CA LEU A 110 -46.40 0.17 -11.52
C LEU A 110 -46.89 -0.98 -12.40
N ILE A 111 -47.59 -0.68 -13.46
CA ILE A 111 -47.91 -1.64 -14.51
C ILE A 111 -46.62 -1.88 -15.30
N VAL A 112 -45.99 -3.02 -15.08
CA VAL A 112 -44.72 -3.40 -15.77
C VAL A 112 -44.95 -4.16 -17.05
N SER A 113 -46.18 -4.69 -17.24
CA SER A 113 -46.58 -5.36 -18.46
C SER A 113 -48.13 -5.28 -18.55
N ALA A 114 -48.63 -5.02 -19.73
CA ALA A 114 -50.03 -5.03 -20.08
C ALA A 114 -50.20 -5.87 -21.34
N GLN A 115 -51.22 -6.72 -21.38
CA GLN A 115 -51.52 -7.60 -22.50
C GLN A 115 -53.02 -7.69 -22.73
N CYS A 116 -53.47 -7.54 -23.98
CA CYS A 116 -54.80 -7.95 -24.36
C CYS A 116 -54.82 -9.48 -24.49
N VAL A 117 -55.70 -10.13 -23.73
CA VAL A 117 -55.79 -11.60 -23.69
C VAL A 117 -56.80 -12.12 -24.69
N GLY A 118 -57.76 -11.29 -25.06
CA GLY A 118 -58.81 -11.61 -26.00
C GLY A 118 -60.04 -10.73 -25.82
N ALA A 119 -61.06 -11.00 -26.56
CA ALA A 119 -62.38 -10.35 -26.42
C ALA A 119 -63.48 -11.39 -26.69
N ASP A 120 -64.62 -11.19 -26.07
CA ASP A 120 -65.88 -11.84 -26.40
C ASP A 120 -66.78 -10.86 -27.11
N THR A 121 -68.07 -11.20 -27.27
CA THR A 121 -69.07 -10.34 -27.93
C THR A 121 -69.45 -9.08 -27.18
N ARG A 122 -69.05 -8.98 -25.89
CA ARG A 122 -69.45 -7.89 -25.00
C ARG A 122 -68.24 -7.13 -24.38
N ARG A 123 -67.03 -7.79 -24.23
CA ARG A 123 -65.92 -7.28 -23.45
C ARG A 123 -64.60 -7.67 -24.05
N ALA A 124 -63.63 -6.81 -23.83
CA ALA A 124 -62.22 -7.13 -24.07
C ALA A 124 -61.52 -7.39 -22.73
N PHE A 125 -60.66 -8.37 -22.73
CA PHE A 125 -59.92 -8.85 -21.53
C PHE A 125 -58.47 -8.48 -21.60
N TYR A 126 -57.96 -7.97 -20.50
CA TYR A 126 -56.59 -7.56 -20.36
C TYR A 126 -55.97 -8.18 -19.13
N ARG A 127 -54.65 -8.46 -19.22
CA ARG A 127 -53.85 -8.90 -18.08
C ARG A 127 -52.78 -7.86 -17.80
N LEU A 128 -52.80 -7.29 -16.59
CA LEU A 128 -51.88 -6.29 -16.11
C LEU A 128 -50.95 -6.95 -15.07
N ARG A 129 -49.65 -6.75 -15.20
CA ARG A 129 -48.68 -7.16 -14.20
C ARG A 129 -48.25 -5.95 -13.42
N ILE A 130 -48.43 -5.98 -12.10
CA ILE A 130 -48.16 -4.88 -11.20
C ILE A 130 -47.03 -5.24 -10.28
N ARG A 131 -46.01 -4.39 -10.21
CA ARG A 131 -44.84 -4.53 -9.35
C ARG A 131 -44.56 -3.25 -8.58
N PRO A 132 -43.81 -3.33 -7.44
CA PRO A 132 -43.41 -2.12 -6.73
C PRO A 132 -42.49 -1.27 -7.58
N TRP A 133 -42.49 0.03 -7.31
CA TRP A 133 -41.65 0.98 -8.03
C TRP A 133 -40.13 0.60 -8.00
N LEU A 134 -39.68 -0.02 -6.91
CA LEU A 134 -38.28 -0.47 -6.81
C LEU A 134 -37.91 -1.52 -7.88
N TRP A 135 -38.91 -2.13 -8.55
CA TRP A 135 -38.65 -2.96 -9.71
C TRP A 135 -37.95 -2.20 -10.85
N LEU A 136 -38.16 -0.90 -10.96
CA LEU A 136 -37.41 -0.06 -11.92
C LEU A 136 -35.91 -0.16 -11.72
N ALA A 137 -35.47 -0.36 -10.49
CA ALA A 137 -34.06 -0.56 -10.15
C ALA A 137 -33.46 -1.90 -10.67
N THR A 138 -34.29 -2.77 -11.26
CA THR A 138 -33.83 -3.98 -11.96
C THR A 138 -33.50 -3.75 -13.42
N LEU A 139 -33.89 -2.61 -13.99
CA LEU A 139 -33.79 -2.32 -15.41
C LEU A 139 -32.49 -1.62 -15.82
N ASN A 140 -31.76 -1.10 -14.86
CA ASN A 140 -30.47 -0.47 -15.10
C ASN A 140 -29.32 -1.43 -14.83
N GLN A 141 -28.15 -1.06 -15.32
CA GLN A 141 -26.87 -1.69 -14.97
C GLN A 141 -25.81 -0.60 -14.87
N ASP A 142 -25.00 -0.64 -13.82
CA ASP A 142 -23.98 0.36 -13.59
C ASP A 142 -22.76 -0.24 -12.87
N SER A 143 -21.67 0.51 -12.86
CA SER A 143 -20.52 0.27 -12.01
C SER A 143 -20.19 1.56 -11.29
N ARG A 144 -20.19 1.55 -9.96
CA ARG A 144 -20.04 2.75 -9.12
C ARG A 144 -19.19 2.44 -7.90
N LEU A 145 -18.50 3.45 -7.42
CA LEU A 145 -17.75 3.41 -6.18
C LEU A 145 -18.49 4.14 -5.07
N PHE A 146 -18.52 3.52 -3.90
CA PHE A 146 -19.02 4.15 -2.68
C PHE A 146 -17.89 4.15 -1.67
N GLN A 147 -17.40 5.32 -1.33
CA GLN A 147 -16.29 5.52 -0.42
C GLN A 147 -16.78 6.21 0.85
N ASP A 148 -16.26 5.80 2.00
CA ASP A 148 -16.59 6.40 3.30
C ASP A 148 -18.10 6.47 3.54
N LYS A 149 -18.81 5.40 3.20
CA LYS A 149 -20.28 5.32 3.30
C LYS A 149 -20.72 4.12 4.13
N THR A 150 -21.77 4.37 4.88
CA THR A 150 -22.54 3.32 5.55
C THR A 150 -23.54 2.68 4.58
N VAL A 151 -24.03 1.49 4.90
CA VAL A 151 -25.13 0.85 4.13
C VAL A 151 -26.37 1.74 4.05
N LYS A 152 -26.64 2.53 5.10
CA LYS A 152 -27.76 3.47 5.14
C LYS A 152 -27.57 4.59 4.10
N GLU A 153 -26.42 5.25 4.12
CA GLU A 153 -26.08 6.33 3.18
C GLU A 153 -26.09 5.86 1.73
N ILE A 154 -25.55 4.66 1.46
CA ILE A 154 -25.59 4.08 0.11
C ILE A 154 -27.01 3.80 -0.33
N SER A 155 -27.83 3.23 0.57
CA SER A 155 -29.23 2.98 0.27
C SER A 155 -29.97 4.27 -0.07
N GLU A 156 -29.77 5.34 0.70
CA GLU A 156 -30.38 6.65 0.43
C GLU A 156 -29.90 7.24 -0.90
N LEU A 157 -28.60 7.16 -1.21
CA LEU A 157 -28.04 7.67 -2.47
C LEU A 157 -28.67 6.99 -3.70
N ILE A 158 -28.88 5.68 -3.62
CA ILE A 158 -29.48 4.94 -4.74
C ILE A 158 -30.99 5.17 -4.79
N LEU A 159 -31.69 5.09 -3.64
CA LEU A 159 -33.14 5.24 -3.59
C LEU A 159 -33.61 6.65 -4.01
N LYS A 160 -32.82 7.68 -3.74
CA LYS A 160 -33.09 9.07 -4.18
C LYS A 160 -33.15 9.24 -5.71
N LYS A 161 -32.64 8.32 -6.49
CA LYS A 161 -32.79 8.34 -7.96
C LYS A 161 -34.26 8.13 -8.39
N TYR A 162 -35.04 7.51 -7.51
CA TYR A 162 -36.42 7.12 -7.78
C TYR A 162 -37.36 8.04 -7.00
N PRO A 163 -38.29 8.78 -7.68
CA PRO A 163 -39.14 9.74 -7.03
C PRO A 163 -40.34 9.11 -6.31
N PHE A 164 -40.02 8.12 -5.44
CA PHE A 164 -41.03 7.38 -4.70
C PHE A 164 -40.72 7.38 -3.19
N PRO A 165 -41.73 7.25 -2.32
CA PRO A 165 -41.54 7.33 -0.88
C PRO A 165 -40.85 6.08 -0.34
N TYR A 166 -39.91 6.32 0.57
CA TYR A 166 -39.26 5.26 1.37
C TYR A 166 -39.08 5.72 2.81
N GLU A 167 -38.95 4.78 3.71
CA GLU A 167 -38.69 4.99 5.14
C GLU A 167 -37.63 4.04 5.64
N LEU A 168 -36.72 4.54 6.47
CA LEU A 168 -35.65 3.75 7.06
C LEU A 168 -35.93 3.58 8.56
N ARG A 169 -36.46 2.40 8.95
CA ARG A 169 -36.65 1.98 10.36
C ARG A 169 -35.46 1.12 10.76
N LEU A 170 -34.27 1.73 10.80
CA LEU A 170 -33.01 1.03 11.04
C LEU A 170 -32.44 1.38 12.41
N SER A 171 -32.15 0.35 13.19
CA SER A 171 -31.59 0.44 14.55
C SER A 171 -30.06 0.39 14.57
N GLY A 172 -29.41 0.05 13.44
CA GLY A 172 -27.95 -0.14 13.34
C GLY A 172 -27.48 -1.50 13.84
N LEU A 173 -26.28 -1.52 14.44
CA LEU A 173 -25.69 -2.75 14.96
C LEU A 173 -26.29 -3.21 16.30
N GLY A 174 -27.23 -2.47 16.85
CA GLY A 174 -27.77 -2.68 18.19
C GLY A 174 -27.00 -1.94 19.27
N PHE A 175 -27.54 -1.87 20.48
CA PHE A 175 -26.95 -1.17 21.63
C PHE A 175 -26.56 0.30 21.34
N GLY A 176 -27.29 0.99 20.47
CA GLY A 176 -27.03 2.37 20.07
C GLY A 176 -25.92 2.56 19.04
N ARG A 177 -25.30 1.48 18.56
CA ARG A 177 -24.24 1.55 17.56
C ARG A 177 -24.79 1.73 16.16
N GLN A 178 -24.20 2.65 15.42
CA GLN A 178 -24.55 2.90 14.03
C GLN A 178 -23.88 1.90 13.08
N TYR A 179 -24.37 1.78 11.87
CA TYR A 179 -23.68 1.04 10.82
C TYR A 179 -22.32 1.70 10.53
N PRO A 180 -21.23 0.92 10.44
CA PRO A 180 -19.90 1.47 10.16
C PRO A 180 -19.82 1.98 8.72
N LYS A 181 -18.96 2.95 8.55
CA LYS A 181 -18.53 3.37 7.23
C LYS A 181 -17.46 2.41 6.74
N ARG A 182 -17.59 1.97 5.51
CA ARG A 182 -16.55 1.20 4.83
C ARG A 182 -15.76 2.10 3.89
N ASP A 183 -14.44 1.90 3.87
CA ASP A 183 -13.51 2.67 3.03
C ASP A 183 -13.87 2.57 1.55
N TYR A 184 -14.27 1.37 1.12
CA TYR A 184 -14.52 1.10 -0.28
C TYR A 184 -15.59 0.03 -0.44
N GLN A 185 -16.62 0.34 -1.22
CA GLN A 185 -17.67 -0.60 -1.60
C GLN A 185 -18.02 -0.38 -3.06
N ARG A 186 -18.12 -1.43 -3.82
CA ARG A 186 -18.32 -1.36 -5.25
C ARG A 186 -19.61 -2.02 -5.71
N MET A 187 -20.39 -1.29 -6.46
CA MET A 187 -21.40 -1.82 -7.35
C MET A 187 -20.71 -2.25 -8.63
N TYR A 188 -20.64 -3.58 -8.87
CA TYR A 188 -19.82 -4.14 -9.96
C TYR A 188 -20.70 -4.66 -11.08
N TRP A 189 -20.97 -3.83 -12.07
CA TRP A 189 -21.82 -4.15 -13.22
C TRP A 189 -23.15 -4.79 -12.82
N GLU A 190 -23.76 -4.24 -11.78
CA GLU A 190 -25.02 -4.69 -11.22
C GLU A 190 -26.14 -3.70 -11.54
N SER A 191 -27.38 -4.17 -11.43
CA SER A 191 -28.50 -3.28 -11.33
C SER A 191 -28.55 -2.62 -9.94
N ASP A 192 -29.15 -1.45 -9.81
CA ASP A 192 -29.37 -0.80 -8.50
C ASP A 192 -30.06 -1.76 -7.52
N TRP A 193 -31.04 -2.53 -8.02
CA TRP A 193 -31.69 -3.58 -7.22
C TRP A 193 -30.73 -4.71 -6.83
N GLY A 194 -29.95 -5.21 -7.76
CA GLY A 194 -28.99 -6.28 -7.49
C GLY A 194 -28.02 -5.92 -6.37
N TYR A 195 -27.46 -4.71 -6.47
CA TYR A 195 -26.56 -4.17 -5.47
C TYR A 195 -27.23 -3.94 -4.11
N LEU A 196 -28.36 -3.23 -4.07
CA LEU A 196 -29.10 -2.99 -2.82
C LEU A 196 -29.53 -4.30 -2.16
N ASN A 197 -30.05 -5.25 -2.94
CA ASN A 197 -30.53 -6.52 -2.42
C ASN A 197 -29.40 -7.34 -1.75
N ARG A 198 -28.20 -7.39 -2.34
CA ARG A 198 -27.08 -8.08 -1.69
C ARG A 198 -26.56 -7.34 -0.46
N LEU A 199 -26.46 -6.01 -0.56
CA LEU A 199 -26.01 -5.15 0.53
C LEU A 199 -26.95 -5.27 1.74
N TRP A 200 -28.26 -5.20 1.53
CA TRP A 200 -29.25 -5.38 2.60
C TRP A 200 -29.22 -6.77 3.21
N GLN A 201 -29.07 -7.81 2.38
CA GLN A 201 -28.93 -9.18 2.89
C GLN A 201 -27.66 -9.37 3.72
N GLU A 202 -26.57 -8.74 3.36
CA GLU A 202 -25.31 -8.76 4.10
C GLU A 202 -25.49 -8.16 5.50
N TRP A 203 -26.09 -6.98 5.57
CA TRP A 203 -26.29 -6.24 6.82
C TRP A 203 -27.52 -6.65 7.63
N GLY A 204 -28.26 -7.67 7.18
CA GLY A 204 -29.47 -8.14 7.85
C GLY A 204 -30.66 -7.21 7.73
N ILE A 205 -30.64 -6.28 6.81
CA ILE A 205 -31.73 -5.39 6.51
C ILE A 205 -32.75 -6.13 5.64
N THR A 206 -34.01 -6.02 5.99
CA THR A 206 -35.13 -6.51 5.19
C THR A 206 -36.05 -5.36 4.83
N PHE A 207 -37.02 -5.63 3.98
CA PHE A 207 -37.96 -4.61 3.59
C PHE A 207 -39.35 -5.16 3.28
N PHE A 208 -40.32 -4.30 3.33
CA PHE A 208 -41.71 -4.53 2.94
C PHE A 208 -42.33 -3.22 2.44
N TYR A 209 -43.60 -3.27 2.04
CA TYR A 209 -44.28 -2.11 1.52
C TYR A 209 -45.52 -1.75 2.39
N GLU A 210 -45.67 -0.47 2.69
CA GLU A 210 -46.90 0.14 3.23
C GLU A 210 -47.50 1.00 2.12
N GLY A 211 -48.45 0.41 1.35
CA GLY A 211 -48.92 1.03 0.12
C GLY A 211 -47.79 1.20 -0.90
N LEU A 212 -47.56 2.45 -1.31
CA LEU A 212 -46.46 2.79 -2.24
C LEU A 212 -45.11 2.93 -1.52
N ARG A 213 -45.10 3.11 -0.19
CA ARG A 213 -43.91 3.38 0.59
C ARG A 213 -43.08 2.10 0.81
N LEU A 214 -41.83 2.15 0.42
CA LEU A 214 -40.84 1.11 0.77
C LEU A 214 -40.39 1.35 2.22
N VAL A 215 -40.45 0.34 3.07
CA VAL A 215 -39.95 0.36 4.45
C VAL A 215 -38.79 -0.58 4.59
N LEU A 216 -37.60 -0.06 4.90
CA LEU A 216 -36.43 -0.87 5.26
C LEU A 216 -36.36 -1.00 6.78
N CYS A 217 -36.09 -2.21 7.26
CA CYS A 217 -35.99 -2.49 8.69
C CYS A 217 -34.94 -3.55 9.03
N ASP A 218 -34.45 -3.48 10.26
CA ASP A 218 -33.43 -4.38 10.81
C ASP A 218 -33.82 -4.97 12.19
N SER A 219 -34.98 -4.61 12.71
CA SER A 219 -35.43 -5.01 14.04
C SER A 219 -36.91 -5.43 14.05
N THR A 220 -37.27 -6.17 15.09
CA THR A 220 -38.67 -6.63 15.29
C THR A 220 -39.62 -5.47 15.61
N SER A 221 -39.14 -4.39 16.21
CA SER A 221 -39.91 -3.20 16.56
C SER A 221 -40.38 -2.38 15.35
N ALA A 222 -39.79 -2.63 14.18
CA ALA A 222 -40.14 -1.95 12.94
C ALA A 222 -41.47 -2.44 12.34
N TYR A 223 -41.89 -3.63 12.72
CA TYR A 223 -43.18 -4.22 12.26
C TYR A 223 -44.34 -3.61 13.02
N ARG A 224 -45.49 -3.50 12.35
CA ARG A 224 -46.73 -2.97 12.93
C ARG A 224 -47.75 -4.09 13.07
N LYS A 225 -48.62 -3.94 14.04
CA LYS A 225 -49.79 -4.78 14.11
C LYS A 225 -50.73 -4.51 12.93
N HIS A 226 -51.41 -5.53 12.49
CA HIS A 226 -52.55 -5.35 11.58
C HIS A 226 -53.63 -4.45 12.21
N GLY A 227 -54.42 -3.79 11.39
CA GLY A 227 -55.61 -3.06 11.84
C GLY A 227 -56.66 -3.99 12.44
N PRO A 228 -57.78 -3.39 12.91
CA PRO A 228 -58.75 -4.10 13.74
C PRO A 228 -59.31 -5.39 13.13
N ALA A 229 -59.32 -5.51 11.79
CA ALA A 229 -59.81 -6.75 11.15
C ALA A 229 -58.91 -7.95 11.38
N TYR A 230 -57.63 -7.75 11.58
CA TYR A 230 -56.63 -8.79 11.65
C TYR A 230 -55.67 -8.64 12.85
N GLU A 231 -56.02 -7.82 13.83
CA GLU A 231 -55.27 -7.75 15.08
C GLU A 231 -55.30 -9.15 15.75
N THR A 232 -56.45 -9.81 15.69
CA THR A 232 -56.65 -11.19 16.07
C THR A 232 -57.34 -11.94 14.94
N LEU A 233 -56.69 -13.04 14.47
CA LEU A 233 -57.22 -13.93 13.47
C LEU A 233 -57.61 -15.25 14.11
N ARG A 234 -58.85 -15.71 13.90
CA ARG A 234 -59.35 -16.96 14.42
C ARG A 234 -59.06 -18.10 13.48
N TYR A 235 -58.71 -19.22 14.08
CA TYR A 235 -58.68 -20.53 13.38
C TYR A 235 -60.07 -21.16 13.45
N LEU A 236 -60.67 -21.44 12.31
CA LEU A 236 -61.97 -22.10 12.20
C LEU A 236 -61.85 -23.29 11.24
N GLU A 237 -62.13 -24.50 11.72
CA GLU A 237 -62.15 -25.66 10.85
C GLU A 237 -63.24 -25.56 9.75
N ARG A 238 -62.97 -26.28 8.65
CA ARG A 238 -63.94 -26.33 7.53
C ARG A 238 -65.31 -26.88 8.02
N GLY A 239 -66.32 -26.04 8.00
CA GLY A 239 -67.67 -26.38 8.47
C GLY A 239 -68.31 -25.34 9.36
N GLY A 240 -67.57 -24.49 10.05
CA GLY A 240 -68.04 -23.38 10.87
C GLY A 240 -67.94 -22.04 10.22
N GLN A 241 -67.79 -21.95 8.90
CA GLN A 241 -67.50 -20.74 8.17
C GLN A 241 -68.70 -19.80 8.11
N ARG A 242 -68.51 -18.56 8.60
CA ARG A 242 -69.40 -17.46 8.32
C ARG A 242 -68.98 -16.76 7.03
N ILE A 243 -69.92 -16.34 6.23
CA ILE A 243 -69.63 -15.66 4.95
C ILE A 243 -69.04 -14.25 5.18
N ASP A 244 -69.38 -13.66 6.32
CA ASP A 244 -68.97 -12.32 6.73
C ASP A 244 -67.77 -12.24 7.64
N GLU A 245 -67.04 -13.33 7.88
CA GLU A 245 -65.84 -13.41 8.72
C GLU A 245 -64.64 -13.88 7.90
N GLU A 246 -63.56 -13.10 7.96
CA GLU A 246 -62.31 -13.49 7.39
C GLU A 246 -61.46 -14.26 8.44
N HIS A 247 -61.13 -15.55 8.14
CA HIS A 247 -60.53 -16.46 9.10
C HIS A 247 -59.53 -17.38 8.44
N ILE A 248 -58.74 -18.06 9.30
CA ILE A 248 -57.79 -19.10 8.92
C ILE A 248 -58.49 -20.48 9.04
N HIS A 249 -58.53 -21.22 7.97
CA HIS A 249 -59.15 -22.56 7.97
C HIS A 249 -58.14 -23.70 7.85
N GLN A 250 -56.83 -23.39 7.61
CA GLN A 250 -55.75 -24.33 7.65
C GLN A 250 -54.54 -23.67 8.24
N PHE A 251 -53.91 -24.29 9.21
CA PHE A 251 -52.68 -23.82 9.81
C PHE A 251 -51.78 -24.98 10.20
N GLU A 252 -50.49 -24.90 9.89
CA GLU A 252 -49.50 -25.93 10.16
C GLU A 252 -48.27 -25.26 10.76
N ILE A 253 -47.74 -25.82 11.83
CA ILE A 253 -46.49 -25.34 12.42
C ILE A 253 -45.38 -26.36 12.08
N ALA A 254 -44.39 -25.91 11.35
CA ALA A 254 -43.21 -26.70 10.99
C ALA A 254 -42.00 -26.27 11.82
N ARG A 255 -41.33 -27.25 12.41
CA ARG A 255 -40.06 -27.07 13.09
C ARG A 255 -38.96 -27.75 12.29
N ALA A 256 -37.83 -27.09 12.12
CA ALA A 256 -36.69 -27.62 11.38
C ALA A 256 -35.40 -27.47 12.20
N LEU A 257 -34.50 -28.42 12.03
CA LEU A 257 -33.14 -28.31 12.53
C LEU A 257 -32.41 -27.23 11.69
N THR A 258 -31.68 -26.36 12.36
CA THR A 258 -30.94 -25.29 11.72
C THR A 258 -29.58 -25.13 12.40
N THR A 259 -28.64 -24.48 11.74
CA THR A 259 -27.33 -24.14 12.27
C THR A 259 -27.44 -23.45 13.63
N GLY A 260 -26.66 -23.88 14.60
CA GLY A 260 -26.65 -23.33 15.97
C GLY A 260 -25.55 -22.37 16.27
N LYS A 261 -24.53 -22.31 15.41
CA LYS A 261 -23.39 -21.44 15.57
C LYS A 261 -22.92 -20.90 14.23
N VAL A 262 -22.61 -19.65 14.17
CA VAL A 262 -21.97 -19.01 13.02
C VAL A 262 -20.66 -18.38 13.47
N SER A 263 -19.59 -18.67 12.74
CA SER A 263 -18.29 -18.06 12.92
C SER A 263 -17.88 -17.39 11.62
N VAL A 264 -17.38 -16.17 11.72
CA VAL A 264 -16.82 -15.41 10.61
C VAL A 264 -15.40 -15.01 10.96
N THR A 265 -14.52 -15.00 10.00
CA THR A 265 -13.13 -14.55 10.16
C THR A 265 -12.74 -13.80 8.91
N ASP A 266 -11.89 -12.80 9.06
CA ASP A 266 -11.35 -12.04 7.95
C ASP A 266 -9.88 -11.68 8.20
N TYR A 267 -9.27 -11.01 7.25
CA TYR A 267 -7.89 -10.55 7.31
C TYR A 267 -7.81 -9.06 7.08
N ASP A 268 -7.22 -8.35 8.05
CA ASP A 268 -6.88 -6.94 7.90
C ASP A 268 -5.36 -6.79 7.84
N TYR A 269 -4.83 -6.33 6.72
CA TYR A 269 -3.40 -6.12 6.55
C TYR A 269 -2.83 -4.99 7.41
N THR A 270 -3.67 -4.11 7.93
CA THR A 270 -3.26 -3.05 8.86
C THR A 270 -3.05 -3.59 10.28
N GLN A 271 -3.65 -4.75 10.54
CA GLN A 271 -3.59 -5.51 11.78
C GLN A 271 -3.33 -7.00 11.50
N SER A 272 -2.34 -7.30 10.70
CA SER A 272 -2.12 -8.61 10.07
C SER A 272 -1.96 -9.80 11.04
N ARG A 273 -1.77 -9.53 12.33
CA ARG A 273 -1.66 -10.55 13.40
C ARG A 273 -2.85 -10.55 14.35
N ALA A 274 -3.83 -9.68 14.14
CA ALA A 274 -5.04 -9.67 14.97
C ALA A 274 -5.89 -10.92 14.69
N ASP A 275 -6.46 -11.50 15.72
CA ASP A 275 -7.51 -12.50 15.58
C ASP A 275 -8.84 -11.77 15.32
N LEU A 276 -9.31 -11.85 14.08
CA LEU A 276 -10.55 -11.22 13.64
C LEU A 276 -11.74 -12.21 13.66
N ALA A 277 -11.61 -13.31 14.38
CA ALA A 277 -12.68 -14.29 14.47
C ALA A 277 -13.82 -13.77 15.34
N ALA A 278 -14.99 -13.62 14.75
CA ALA A 278 -16.22 -13.30 15.46
C ALA A 278 -17.20 -14.48 15.39
N LYS A 279 -17.92 -14.69 16.48
CA LYS A 279 -18.79 -15.85 16.64
C LYS A 279 -20.10 -15.43 17.29
N ASP A 280 -21.20 -16.09 16.85
CA ASP A 280 -22.46 -16.01 17.56
C ASP A 280 -23.11 -17.41 17.62
N SER A 281 -23.80 -17.70 18.71
CA SER A 281 -24.39 -19.00 18.96
C SER A 281 -25.75 -18.87 19.64
N ASP A 282 -26.69 -19.72 19.21
CA ASP A 282 -28.03 -19.84 19.80
C ASP A 282 -28.36 -21.32 19.94
N TYR A 283 -27.90 -21.93 21.05
CA TYR A 283 -28.16 -23.31 21.34
C TYR A 283 -29.54 -23.47 22.00
N ARG A 284 -30.39 -24.29 21.42
CA ARG A 284 -31.77 -24.51 21.85
C ARG A 284 -32.01 -25.89 22.49
N GLU A 285 -30.96 -26.47 23.03
CA GLU A 285 -30.95 -27.77 23.71
C GLU A 285 -31.56 -28.94 22.87
N ARG A 286 -31.34 -28.90 21.57
CA ARG A 286 -31.75 -29.94 20.65
C ARG A 286 -30.57 -30.79 20.24
N ALA A 287 -30.85 -32.08 19.94
CA ALA A 287 -29.81 -32.92 19.36
C ALA A 287 -29.24 -32.30 18.10
N ASN A 288 -27.90 -32.28 18.00
CA ASN A 288 -27.15 -31.70 16.88
C ASN A 288 -27.35 -30.17 16.65
N ASP A 289 -27.71 -29.45 17.68
CA ASP A 289 -27.93 -27.99 17.59
C ASP A 289 -26.62 -27.18 17.61
N ASN A 290 -25.49 -27.83 17.76
CA ASN A 290 -24.15 -27.24 17.82
C ASN A 290 -23.42 -27.16 16.48
N ILE A 291 -24.07 -27.50 15.36
CA ILE A 291 -23.45 -27.46 14.03
C ILE A 291 -23.07 -26.02 13.68
N GLU A 292 -21.80 -25.86 13.35
CA GLU A 292 -21.21 -24.58 12.99
C GLU A 292 -21.30 -24.30 11.49
N HIS A 293 -21.51 -23.05 11.16
CA HIS A 293 -21.33 -22.49 9.83
C HIS A 293 -20.22 -21.47 9.85
N TYR A 294 -19.10 -21.80 9.22
CA TYR A 294 -17.94 -20.93 9.10
C TYR A 294 -17.96 -20.17 7.78
N ALA A 295 -17.59 -18.89 7.81
CA ALA A 295 -17.42 -18.06 6.64
C ALA A 295 -16.14 -17.21 6.75
N TRP A 296 -15.52 -16.93 5.62
CA TRP A 296 -14.27 -16.19 5.49
C TRP A 296 -14.45 -14.97 4.60
N GLY A 297 -13.84 -13.86 4.99
CA GLY A 297 -13.42 -12.85 4.03
C GLY A 297 -14.42 -11.77 3.63
N ASP A 298 -15.42 -11.42 4.46
CA ASP A 298 -16.49 -10.53 4.00
C ASP A 298 -16.55 -9.16 4.69
N TYR A 299 -15.82 -8.92 5.78
CA TYR A 299 -16.14 -7.78 6.61
C TYR A 299 -14.97 -6.87 6.99
N SER A 300 -13.76 -7.35 7.00
CA SER A 300 -12.64 -6.52 7.39
C SER A 300 -12.19 -5.63 6.23
N GLN A 301 -12.34 -4.35 6.42
CA GLN A 301 -11.76 -3.33 5.56
C GLN A 301 -11.11 -2.27 6.43
N PRO A 302 -10.03 -1.64 5.98
CA PRO A 302 -9.54 -0.44 6.63
C PRO A 302 -10.68 0.56 6.76
N LEU A 303 -10.78 1.23 7.92
CA LEU A 303 -11.80 2.25 8.09
C LEU A 303 -11.67 3.32 7.03
N ALA A 304 -12.80 3.78 6.58
CA ALA A 304 -12.92 5.01 5.83
C ALA A 304 -12.26 6.13 6.65
N GLY A 305 -11.36 6.87 6.03
CA GLY A 305 -10.51 7.82 6.74
C GLY A 305 -9.16 7.25 7.21
N ALA A 306 -8.92 5.96 7.14
CA ALA A 306 -7.58 5.38 7.14
C ALA A 306 -6.74 5.89 5.95
N MET A 307 -7.30 6.77 5.21
CA MET A 307 -6.70 7.55 4.14
C MET A 307 -5.63 8.51 4.62
N GLY A 308 -5.11 8.30 5.80
CA GLY A 308 -4.01 9.06 6.33
C GLY A 308 -4.38 10.14 7.33
N THR A 309 -5.64 10.38 7.63
CA THR A 309 -6.00 11.49 8.51
C THR A 309 -6.51 11.08 9.87
N ALA A 310 -7.03 9.91 10.03
CA ALA A 310 -7.44 9.43 11.33
C ALA A 310 -7.55 7.92 11.26
N ALA A 311 -6.43 7.28 11.19
CA ALA A 311 -6.34 5.84 11.34
C ALA A 311 -6.87 5.44 12.72
N GLN A 312 -8.15 5.53 12.90
CA GLN A 312 -8.82 4.73 13.90
C GLN A 312 -8.83 3.32 13.32
N PRO A 313 -8.30 2.35 14.01
CA PRO A 313 -8.46 0.97 13.57
C PRO A 313 -9.94 0.68 13.43
N ASN A 314 -10.31 -0.07 12.44
CA ASN A 314 -11.65 -0.57 12.30
C ASN A 314 -12.04 -1.22 13.65
N GLU A 315 -13.17 -0.88 14.20
CA GLU A 315 -13.74 -1.63 15.31
C GLU A 315 -14.25 -2.97 14.75
N VAL A 316 -13.32 -3.75 14.28
CA VAL A 316 -13.53 -5.00 13.53
C VAL A 316 -14.42 -5.96 14.30
N ASP A 317 -14.27 -5.97 15.60
CA ASP A 317 -15.00 -6.87 16.49
C ASP A 317 -16.50 -6.66 16.39
N PHE A 318 -16.95 -5.42 16.29
CA PHE A 318 -18.37 -5.12 16.21
C PHE A 318 -19.01 -5.45 14.87
N GLU A 319 -18.30 -5.25 13.77
CA GLU A 319 -18.80 -5.60 12.46
C GLU A 319 -18.87 -7.12 12.32
N GLY A 320 -17.82 -7.82 12.68
CA GLY A 320 -17.76 -9.28 12.65
C GLY A 320 -18.83 -9.92 13.54
N GLU A 321 -18.99 -9.45 14.78
CA GLU A 321 -20.04 -9.92 15.70
C GLU A 321 -21.44 -9.69 15.14
N HIS A 322 -21.69 -8.50 14.58
CA HIS A 322 -22.97 -8.20 13.97
C HIS A 322 -23.27 -9.13 12.80
N LEU A 323 -22.32 -9.35 11.91
CA LEU A 323 -22.51 -10.21 10.75
C LEU A 323 -22.69 -11.69 11.16
N ALA A 324 -21.94 -12.16 12.16
CA ALA A 324 -22.13 -13.50 12.70
C ALA A 324 -23.55 -13.67 13.26
N ARG A 325 -24.02 -12.67 14.04
CA ARG A 325 -25.38 -12.65 14.61
C ARG A 325 -26.45 -12.63 13.51
N VAL A 326 -26.37 -11.73 12.57
CA VAL A 326 -27.33 -11.60 11.46
C VAL A 326 -27.42 -12.87 10.64
N ARG A 327 -26.29 -13.49 10.36
CA ARG A 327 -26.23 -14.78 9.64
C ARG A 327 -26.84 -15.91 10.44
N LEU A 328 -26.61 -15.95 11.75
CA LEU A 328 -27.24 -16.91 12.64
C LEU A 328 -28.76 -16.70 12.70
N GLU A 329 -29.23 -15.47 12.92
CA GLU A 329 -30.65 -15.11 12.91
C GLU A 329 -31.33 -15.51 11.60
N ALA A 330 -30.69 -15.27 10.43
CA ALA A 330 -31.21 -15.67 9.12
C ALA A 330 -31.40 -17.18 8.96
N LYS A 331 -30.53 -17.97 9.59
CA LYS A 331 -30.63 -19.43 9.61
C LYS A 331 -31.67 -19.88 10.63
N ARG A 332 -31.64 -19.31 11.82
CA ARG A 332 -32.59 -19.64 12.92
C ARG A 332 -34.01 -19.22 12.64
N ALA A 333 -34.23 -18.14 11.90
CA ALA A 333 -35.56 -17.73 11.47
C ALA A 333 -36.35 -18.81 10.73
N LYS A 334 -35.68 -19.83 10.19
CA LYS A 334 -36.33 -20.98 9.53
C LYS A 334 -36.65 -22.12 10.47
N SER A 335 -36.17 -22.08 11.70
CA SER A 335 -36.36 -23.20 12.66
C SER A 335 -37.80 -23.38 13.09
N LEU A 336 -38.62 -22.34 12.99
CA LEU A 336 -40.05 -22.37 13.29
C LEU A 336 -40.81 -21.53 12.25
N ARG A 337 -41.70 -22.16 11.52
CA ARG A 337 -42.56 -21.51 10.52
C ARG A 337 -44.00 -22.02 10.66
N GLY A 338 -44.90 -21.09 10.67
CA GLY A 338 -46.31 -21.38 10.44
C GLY A 338 -46.65 -21.22 8.96
N LYS A 339 -47.42 -22.12 8.41
CA LYS A 339 -48.05 -22.01 7.11
C LYS A 339 -49.56 -22.06 7.28
N GLY A 340 -50.25 -21.15 6.69
CA GLY A 340 -51.69 -21.10 6.80
C GLY A 340 -52.38 -20.80 5.48
N ARG A 341 -53.64 -21.03 5.46
CA ARG A 341 -54.57 -20.72 4.37
C ARG A 341 -55.91 -20.25 4.93
N GLY A 342 -56.49 -19.28 4.28
CA GLY A 342 -57.76 -18.68 4.67
C GLY A 342 -58.36 -17.79 3.58
N ASN A 343 -59.34 -17.07 3.94
CA ASN A 343 -60.08 -16.12 3.06
C ASN A 343 -59.69 -14.66 3.30
N MET A 344 -58.60 -14.39 4.05
CA MET A 344 -58.15 -13.05 4.41
C MET A 344 -57.70 -12.28 3.17
N ARG A 345 -58.33 -11.18 2.87
CA ARG A 345 -58.06 -10.32 1.71
C ARG A 345 -56.98 -9.29 2.01
N GLY A 346 -56.92 -8.85 3.26
CA GLY A 346 -56.06 -7.74 3.70
C GLY A 346 -54.78 -8.17 4.39
N LEU A 347 -54.43 -9.44 4.48
CA LEU A 347 -53.25 -9.92 5.17
C LEU A 347 -51.98 -9.40 4.49
N ARG A 348 -51.15 -8.58 5.17
CA ARG A 348 -50.00 -7.86 4.64
C ARG A 348 -48.72 -8.39 5.21
N VAL A 349 -47.70 -8.49 4.38
CA VAL A 349 -46.36 -8.83 4.78
C VAL A 349 -45.76 -7.67 5.62
N GLY A 350 -44.94 -8.00 6.63
CA GLY A 350 -44.36 -7.01 7.52
C GLY A 350 -45.28 -6.52 8.64
N HIS A 351 -46.44 -7.16 8.80
CA HIS A 351 -47.37 -6.90 9.88
C HIS A 351 -47.50 -8.11 10.79
N THR A 352 -47.94 -7.89 12.02
CA THR A 352 -48.19 -8.96 13.00
C THR A 352 -49.67 -9.12 13.27
N PHE A 353 -50.04 -10.33 13.64
CA PHE A 353 -51.40 -10.66 14.13
C PHE A 353 -51.32 -11.68 15.25
N HIS A 354 -52.31 -11.72 16.12
CA HIS A 354 -52.51 -12.75 17.13
C HIS A 354 -53.35 -13.87 16.56
N LEU A 355 -52.83 -15.10 16.61
CA LEU A 355 -53.64 -16.30 16.25
C LEU A 355 -54.40 -16.78 17.48
N GLU A 356 -55.70 -17.07 17.34
CA GLU A 356 -56.57 -17.55 18.39
C GLU A 356 -57.33 -18.81 17.92
N GLY A 357 -57.50 -19.76 18.83
CA GLY A 357 -58.32 -20.95 18.63
C GLY A 357 -57.64 -22.07 17.85
N TYR A 358 -56.37 -22.09 17.73
CA TYR A 358 -55.64 -23.20 17.09
C TYR A 358 -55.46 -24.35 18.09
N PRO A 359 -55.92 -25.60 17.77
CA PRO A 359 -56.02 -26.68 18.77
C PRO A 359 -54.68 -27.24 19.21
N LEU A 360 -53.58 -27.02 18.50
CA LEU A 360 -52.29 -27.59 18.82
C LEU A 360 -51.38 -26.56 19.49
N ALA A 361 -50.92 -26.85 20.69
CA ALA A 361 -49.96 -26.04 21.39
C ALA A 361 -48.52 -26.13 20.76
N PRO A 362 -47.78 -25.07 20.70
CA PRO A 362 -48.01 -23.68 21.08
C PRO A 362 -48.52 -22.84 19.87
N GLY A 363 -49.76 -23.04 19.45
CA GLY A 363 -50.32 -22.42 18.26
C GLY A 363 -50.75 -21.00 18.44
N ASP A 364 -51.37 -20.69 19.56
CA ASP A 364 -51.81 -19.32 19.84
C ASP A 364 -50.63 -18.43 20.17
N GLY A 365 -50.62 -17.22 19.61
CA GLY A 365 -49.54 -16.26 19.81
C GLY A 365 -49.46 -15.18 18.73
N GLU A 366 -48.56 -14.28 18.90
CA GLU A 366 -48.32 -13.20 17.93
C GLU A 366 -47.36 -13.66 16.83
N TYR A 367 -47.79 -13.55 15.60
CA TYR A 367 -47.06 -13.97 14.42
C TYR A 367 -46.77 -12.85 13.47
N LEU A 368 -45.57 -12.77 12.94
CA LEU A 368 -45.16 -11.90 11.84
C LEU A 368 -45.48 -12.58 10.50
N VAL A 369 -46.17 -11.88 9.62
CA VAL A 369 -46.44 -12.34 8.25
C VAL A 369 -45.18 -12.19 7.40
N VAL A 370 -44.58 -13.32 7.00
CA VAL A 370 -43.35 -13.41 6.20
C VAL A 370 -43.65 -13.41 4.70
N SER A 371 -44.71 -14.11 4.31
CA SER A 371 -45.11 -14.12 2.90
C SER A 371 -46.61 -14.40 2.77
N THR A 372 -47.18 -13.83 1.71
CA THR A 372 -48.57 -14.09 1.29
C THR A 372 -48.59 -14.46 -0.19
N LYS A 373 -49.54 -15.35 -0.54
CA LYS A 373 -49.96 -15.64 -1.91
C LYS A 373 -51.47 -15.55 -1.91
N ILE A 374 -52.00 -14.57 -2.60
CA ILE A 374 -53.43 -14.28 -2.68
C ILE A 374 -53.95 -14.56 -4.07
N GLU A 375 -55.13 -15.12 -4.14
CA GLU A 375 -55.88 -15.29 -5.36
C GLU A 375 -57.35 -14.93 -5.09
N ILE A 376 -57.86 -13.89 -5.70
CA ILE A 376 -59.24 -13.44 -5.64
C ILE A 376 -59.81 -13.54 -7.04
N VAL A 377 -60.95 -14.19 -7.17
CA VAL A 377 -61.72 -14.27 -8.41
C VAL A 377 -63.06 -13.64 -8.13
N ASN A 378 -63.47 -12.65 -8.89
CA ASN A 378 -64.78 -12.00 -8.84
C ASN A 378 -65.40 -12.12 -10.21
N ASN A 379 -66.38 -13.05 -10.33
CA ASN A 379 -67.08 -13.33 -11.56
C ASN A 379 -68.46 -12.58 -11.61
N ASP A 380 -68.86 -11.86 -10.57
CA ASP A 380 -70.17 -11.20 -10.47
C ASP A 380 -70.42 -10.23 -11.60
N THR A 381 -69.36 -9.67 -12.14
CA THR A 381 -69.46 -8.67 -13.22
C THR A 381 -69.19 -9.27 -14.60
N VAL A 382 -68.89 -10.56 -14.71
CA VAL A 382 -68.36 -11.17 -15.93
C VAL A 382 -69.22 -12.31 -16.46
N SER A 383 -70.09 -12.92 -15.64
CA SER A 383 -70.90 -14.06 -16.08
C SER A 383 -72.39 -13.91 -15.92
N ASN A 384 -73.12 -14.21 -17.00
CA ASN A 384 -74.57 -14.40 -17.00
C ASN A 384 -74.99 -15.88 -16.73
N GLN A 385 -74.12 -16.68 -16.13
CA GLN A 385 -74.38 -18.10 -15.88
C GLN A 385 -74.94 -18.32 -14.48
N GLY A 386 -76.08 -18.98 -14.48
CA GLY A 386 -77.00 -19.28 -13.42
C GLY A 386 -76.48 -19.52 -12.01
N ALA A 387 -77.35 -19.33 -11.07
CA ALA A 387 -77.32 -19.20 -9.62
C ALA A 387 -76.65 -20.26 -8.78
N LEU A 388 -75.73 -21.09 -9.29
CA LEU A 388 -75.12 -22.18 -8.57
C LEU A 388 -73.55 -22.12 -8.40
N GLN A 389 -72.87 -21.15 -9.02
CA GLN A 389 -71.43 -20.92 -8.77
C GLN A 389 -71.24 -19.70 -7.90
N ARG A 390 -70.47 -19.85 -6.83
CA ARG A 390 -69.99 -18.72 -6.01
C ARG A 390 -69.23 -17.76 -6.92
N ASN A 391 -69.80 -16.59 -7.10
CA ASN A 391 -69.33 -15.56 -7.99
C ASN A 391 -68.06 -14.90 -7.48
N TYR A 392 -67.76 -15.04 -6.18
CA TYR A 392 -66.58 -14.52 -5.51
C TYR A 392 -65.84 -15.55 -4.70
N THR A 393 -64.55 -15.68 -4.92
CA THR A 393 -63.65 -16.56 -4.13
C THR A 393 -62.40 -15.81 -3.73
N CYS A 394 -61.96 -16.01 -2.49
CA CYS A 394 -60.66 -15.52 -2.00
C CYS A 394 -59.90 -16.68 -1.36
N ASP A 395 -58.71 -16.88 -1.83
CA ASP A 395 -57.75 -17.86 -1.28
C ASP A 395 -56.45 -17.14 -0.95
N THR A 396 -56.13 -17.12 0.32
CA THR A 396 -54.89 -16.53 0.80
C THR A 396 -54.03 -17.58 1.51
N GLN A 397 -52.90 -17.92 0.92
CA GLN A 397 -51.92 -18.76 1.52
C GLN A 397 -50.84 -17.84 2.14
N PHE A 398 -50.36 -18.19 3.32
CA PHE A 398 -49.36 -17.37 4.00
C PHE A 398 -48.36 -18.20 4.77
N THR A 399 -47.23 -17.56 5.02
CA THR A 399 -46.19 -18.09 5.91
C THR A 399 -45.91 -17.07 6.99
N VAL A 400 -45.78 -17.53 8.22
CA VAL A 400 -45.51 -16.70 9.40
C VAL A 400 -44.36 -17.27 10.23
N GLN A 401 -43.84 -16.45 11.10
CA GLN A 401 -42.98 -16.82 12.21
C GLN A 401 -43.45 -16.13 13.48
N PRO A 402 -43.01 -16.55 14.69
CA PRO A 402 -43.26 -15.82 15.91
C PRO A 402 -42.75 -14.40 15.81
N ALA A 403 -43.52 -13.42 16.22
CA ALA A 403 -43.18 -12.01 16.14
C ALA A 403 -41.92 -11.62 16.95
N SER A 404 -41.61 -12.36 18.01
CA SER A 404 -40.42 -12.19 18.83
C SER A 404 -39.11 -12.64 18.15
N THR A 405 -39.20 -13.38 17.05
CA THR A 405 -38.03 -13.89 16.33
C THR A 405 -37.62 -12.90 15.25
N TYR A 406 -36.34 -12.53 15.21
CA TYR A 406 -35.83 -11.70 14.13
C TYR A 406 -35.99 -12.37 12.77
N PHE A 407 -36.56 -11.64 11.84
CA PHE A 407 -36.52 -12.04 10.44
C PHE A 407 -35.35 -11.39 9.74
N ARG A 408 -34.51 -12.23 9.12
CA ARG A 408 -33.47 -11.76 8.22
C ARG A 408 -33.67 -12.39 6.86
N THR A 409 -33.53 -11.59 5.83
CA THR A 409 -33.54 -12.12 4.46
C THR A 409 -32.33 -13.01 4.29
N PRO A 410 -32.46 -14.29 3.90
CA PRO A 410 -31.32 -15.17 3.70
C PRO A 410 -30.37 -14.60 2.67
N GLN A 411 -29.07 -14.62 2.98
CA GLN A 411 -28.01 -14.17 2.09
C GLN A 411 -27.89 -15.12 0.89
N LYS A 412 -28.66 -14.88 -0.14
CA LYS A 412 -28.68 -15.66 -1.40
C LYS A 412 -28.10 -14.85 -2.57
N ALA A 413 -28.21 -13.54 -2.51
CA ALA A 413 -27.58 -12.68 -3.50
C ALA A 413 -26.06 -12.76 -3.33
N LYS A 414 -25.39 -13.24 -4.36
CA LYS A 414 -23.94 -13.36 -4.36
C LYS A 414 -23.33 -12.05 -4.81
N LYS A 415 -22.24 -11.64 -4.17
CA LYS A 415 -21.40 -10.57 -4.67
C LYS A 415 -20.82 -11.00 -6.02
N PRO A 416 -20.85 -10.17 -7.05
CA PRO A 416 -20.23 -10.48 -8.34
C PRO A 416 -18.73 -10.75 -8.16
N ARG A 417 -18.18 -11.63 -8.96
CA ARG A 417 -16.74 -11.84 -8.99
C ARG A 417 -16.11 -10.85 -9.95
N SER A 418 -15.16 -10.09 -9.45
CA SER A 418 -14.38 -9.16 -10.25
C SER A 418 -13.30 -9.87 -11.05
N GLN A 419 -12.97 -9.31 -12.19
CA GLN A 419 -11.83 -9.68 -13.01
C GLN A 419 -10.78 -8.56 -12.98
N GLY A 420 -9.60 -8.83 -13.51
CA GLY A 420 -8.58 -7.80 -13.67
C GLY A 420 -9.09 -6.64 -14.53
N GLU A 421 -8.77 -5.43 -14.13
CA GLU A 421 -9.16 -4.19 -14.79
C GLU A 421 -7.96 -3.26 -14.92
N VAL A 422 -8.10 -2.22 -15.69
CA VAL A 422 -7.14 -1.13 -15.76
C VAL A 422 -7.67 0.09 -15.03
N ALA A 423 -6.75 0.85 -14.44
CA ALA A 423 -7.06 2.12 -13.83
C ALA A 423 -5.89 3.09 -14.01
N VAL A 424 -6.14 4.38 -13.82
CA VAL A 424 -5.11 5.41 -13.85
C VAL A 424 -4.86 5.91 -12.44
N VAL A 425 -3.60 6.00 -12.05
CA VAL A 425 -3.20 6.50 -10.72
C VAL A 425 -3.54 7.98 -10.61
N THR A 426 -4.16 8.35 -9.50
CA THR A 426 -4.58 9.73 -9.22
C THR A 426 -3.94 10.29 -7.96
N GLY A 427 -3.98 11.59 -7.82
CA GLY A 427 -3.45 12.32 -6.67
C GLY A 427 -3.69 13.81 -6.80
N TYR A 428 -3.06 14.60 -5.95
CA TYR A 428 -3.08 16.05 -6.11
C TYR A 428 -2.41 16.45 -7.43
N SER A 429 -2.96 17.45 -8.10
CA SER A 429 -2.44 17.95 -9.39
C SER A 429 -0.99 18.41 -9.33
N SER A 430 -0.52 18.83 -8.16
CA SER A 430 0.86 19.24 -7.92
C SER A 430 1.81 18.09 -7.58
N SER A 431 1.31 16.88 -7.38
CA SER A 431 2.11 15.75 -6.91
C SER A 431 2.37 14.75 -8.03
N LYS A 432 3.62 14.42 -8.26
CA LYS A 432 4.00 13.31 -9.14
C LYS A 432 3.75 11.93 -8.51
N ILE A 433 3.82 11.85 -7.20
CA ILE A 433 3.55 10.65 -6.42
C ILE A 433 2.62 11.04 -5.28
N TRP A 434 1.54 10.29 -5.13
CA TRP A 434 0.64 10.40 -4.00
C TRP A 434 0.49 9.04 -3.33
N THR A 435 1.00 8.90 -2.12
CA THR A 435 1.06 7.62 -1.41
C THR A 435 0.96 7.82 0.08
N ASP A 436 0.61 6.76 0.79
CA ASP A 436 0.56 6.70 2.25
C ASP A 436 1.74 5.89 2.85
N LYS A 437 1.71 5.70 4.16
CA LYS A 437 2.75 4.93 4.89
C LYS A 437 2.89 3.47 4.47
N TYR A 438 1.90 2.90 3.82
CA TYR A 438 1.92 1.53 3.29
C TYR A 438 2.32 1.46 1.81
N GLY A 439 2.71 2.58 1.21
CA GLY A 439 3.01 2.64 -0.22
C GLY A 439 1.81 2.44 -1.13
N ARG A 440 0.58 2.67 -0.61
CA ARG A 440 -0.65 2.56 -1.38
C ARG A 440 -0.82 3.74 -2.33
N ALA A 441 -1.56 3.56 -3.38
CA ALA A 441 -1.90 4.62 -4.33
C ALA A 441 -3.41 4.71 -4.52
N LYS A 442 -3.88 5.83 -5.02
CA LYS A 442 -5.27 6.03 -5.41
C LYS A 442 -5.41 5.95 -6.91
N VAL A 443 -6.55 5.51 -7.38
CA VAL A 443 -6.78 5.26 -8.80
C VAL A 443 -8.15 5.79 -9.24
N SER A 444 -8.25 6.13 -10.51
CA SER A 444 -9.50 6.38 -11.20
C SER A 444 -9.73 5.29 -12.23
N PHE A 445 -10.93 4.75 -12.26
CA PHE A 445 -11.31 3.72 -13.22
C PHE A 445 -11.91 4.36 -14.48
N PRO A 446 -11.57 3.90 -15.69
CA PRO A 446 -12.10 4.47 -16.94
C PRO A 446 -13.62 4.39 -17.08
N TRP A 447 -14.26 3.42 -16.40
CA TRP A 447 -15.71 3.24 -16.40
C TRP A 447 -16.41 4.11 -15.35
N ASP A 448 -15.68 4.74 -14.40
CA ASP A 448 -16.29 5.57 -13.36
C ASP A 448 -16.73 6.92 -13.92
N ARG A 449 -18.05 7.03 -14.17
CA ARG A 449 -18.65 8.21 -14.74
C ARG A 449 -18.87 9.35 -13.74
N GLU A 450 -18.77 9.06 -12.45
CA GLU A 450 -18.97 10.02 -11.36
C GLU A 450 -17.64 10.43 -10.71
N GLY A 451 -16.54 9.74 -11.05
CA GLY A 451 -15.21 10.00 -10.54
C GLY A 451 -14.64 11.35 -10.96
N LYS A 452 -14.03 12.05 -10.02
CA LYS A 452 -13.42 13.36 -10.25
C LYS A 452 -12.02 13.30 -10.84
N GLN A 453 -11.42 12.12 -10.93
CA GLN A 453 -10.04 11.89 -11.38
C GLN A 453 -9.00 12.67 -10.57
N ASP A 454 -9.26 12.84 -9.29
CA ASP A 454 -8.42 13.57 -8.33
C ASP A 454 -7.94 12.65 -7.18
N GLN A 455 -7.39 13.25 -6.13
CA GLN A 455 -6.93 12.55 -4.93
C GLN A 455 -8.02 11.77 -4.17
N ASP A 456 -9.29 11.99 -4.50
CA ASP A 456 -10.44 11.38 -3.85
C ASP A 456 -11.16 10.33 -4.72
N SER A 457 -10.58 9.99 -5.85
CA SER A 457 -11.19 9.09 -6.86
C SER A 457 -11.35 7.64 -6.39
N SER A 458 -10.55 7.17 -5.46
CA SER A 458 -10.69 5.84 -4.87
C SER A 458 -10.25 5.79 -3.42
N CYS A 459 -10.46 4.66 -2.77
CA CYS A 459 -9.74 4.32 -1.54
C CYS A 459 -8.23 4.19 -1.79
N TRP A 460 -7.46 4.02 -0.73
CA TRP A 460 -6.07 3.63 -0.83
C TRP A 460 -5.93 2.18 -1.30
N VAL A 461 -5.44 2.00 -2.51
CA VAL A 461 -5.26 0.68 -3.14
C VAL A 461 -3.83 0.20 -2.90
N ARG A 462 -3.68 -1.03 -2.37
CA ARG A 462 -2.38 -1.64 -2.11
C ARG A 462 -1.61 -1.87 -3.42
N VAL A 463 -0.30 -1.65 -3.38
CA VAL A 463 0.58 -1.94 -4.52
C VAL A 463 1.29 -3.27 -4.24
N SER A 464 1.17 -4.22 -5.16
CA SER A 464 1.91 -5.48 -5.10
C SER A 464 3.40 -5.21 -5.28
N SER A 465 4.22 -5.89 -4.49
CA SER A 465 5.68 -5.84 -4.58
C SER A 465 6.22 -7.24 -4.85
N PRO A 466 7.25 -7.39 -5.68
CA PRO A 466 7.85 -8.69 -5.95
C PRO A 466 8.62 -9.26 -4.74
N TRP A 467 9.00 -8.39 -3.79
CA TRP A 467 9.74 -8.77 -2.60
C TRP A 467 9.52 -7.75 -1.49
N GLN A 468 9.06 -8.19 -0.33
CA GLN A 468 8.77 -7.32 0.80
C GLN A 468 9.08 -8.00 2.13
N GLY A 469 9.69 -7.27 3.05
CA GLY A 469 9.95 -7.70 4.42
C GLY A 469 9.93 -6.53 5.41
N ALA A 470 10.33 -6.77 6.64
CA ALA A 470 10.39 -5.75 7.68
C ALA A 470 11.53 -4.77 7.39
N SER A 471 11.22 -3.63 6.84
CA SER A 471 12.16 -2.57 6.45
C SER A 471 13.18 -2.97 5.36
N TYR A 472 12.86 -3.99 4.55
CA TYR A 472 13.65 -4.36 3.37
C TYR A 472 12.74 -4.88 2.25
N GLY A 473 13.23 -4.87 1.02
CA GLY A 473 12.51 -5.33 -0.17
C GLY A 473 12.53 -4.33 -1.32
N ALA A 474 11.71 -4.60 -2.33
CA ALA A 474 11.58 -3.73 -3.49
C ALA A 474 10.35 -2.83 -3.35
N ILE A 475 10.50 -1.56 -3.63
CA ILE A 475 9.42 -0.58 -3.59
C ILE A 475 9.37 0.21 -4.90
N TYR A 476 8.22 0.15 -5.57
CA TYR A 476 7.97 0.88 -6.81
C TYR A 476 6.58 1.51 -6.77
N ILE A 477 6.47 2.69 -6.20
CA ILE A 477 5.20 3.39 -6.12
C ILE A 477 4.83 3.93 -7.52
N PRO A 478 3.65 3.63 -8.02
CA PRO A 478 3.20 4.17 -9.30
C PRO A 478 2.99 5.68 -9.19
N ARG A 479 3.32 6.40 -10.25
CA ARG A 479 3.15 7.86 -10.33
C ARG A 479 1.75 8.23 -10.77
N VAL A 480 1.31 9.41 -10.41
CA VAL A 480 0.05 9.99 -10.89
C VAL A 480 0.07 10.03 -12.41
N GLY A 481 -1.02 9.56 -13.02
CA GLY A 481 -1.16 9.41 -14.47
C GLY A 481 -0.76 8.03 -15.02
N HIS A 482 -0.03 7.21 -14.26
CA HIS A 482 0.34 5.88 -14.74
C HIS A 482 -0.87 4.96 -14.85
N GLU A 483 -0.93 4.19 -15.91
CA GLU A 483 -1.88 3.10 -16.07
C GLU A 483 -1.42 1.88 -15.28
N VAL A 484 -2.32 1.36 -14.47
CA VAL A 484 -2.06 0.21 -13.60
C VAL A 484 -3.09 -0.89 -13.81
N VAL A 485 -2.64 -2.12 -13.59
CA VAL A 485 -3.49 -3.30 -13.59
C VAL A 485 -4.04 -3.50 -12.19
N ILE A 486 -5.34 -3.53 -12.05
CA ILE A 486 -6.04 -3.80 -10.81
C ILE A 486 -6.41 -5.28 -10.74
N GLY A 487 -5.91 -5.96 -9.74
CA GLY A 487 -6.37 -7.27 -9.31
C GLY A 487 -7.30 -7.13 -8.10
N TYR A 488 -7.95 -8.22 -7.74
CA TYR A 488 -8.88 -8.27 -6.62
C TYR A 488 -8.61 -9.49 -5.75
N HIS A 489 -8.40 -9.28 -4.46
CA HIS A 489 -8.25 -10.40 -3.53
C HIS A 489 -9.54 -11.22 -3.50
N ASP A 490 -9.43 -12.53 -3.61
CA ASP A 490 -10.56 -13.48 -3.65
C ASP A 490 -11.61 -13.19 -4.76
N ASN A 491 -11.23 -12.41 -5.77
CA ASN A 491 -12.11 -11.84 -6.78
C ASN A 491 -13.23 -10.97 -6.19
N ASP A 492 -13.02 -10.39 -5.00
CA ASP A 492 -13.96 -9.49 -4.36
C ASP A 492 -13.78 -8.06 -4.89
N PRO A 493 -14.78 -7.47 -5.56
CA PRO A 493 -14.69 -6.11 -6.11
C PRO A 493 -14.43 -5.03 -5.05
N ASP A 494 -14.62 -5.33 -3.78
CA ASP A 494 -14.37 -4.42 -2.67
C ASP A 494 -12.92 -4.49 -2.13
N LYS A 495 -12.09 -5.42 -2.66
CA LYS A 495 -10.71 -5.64 -2.22
C LYS A 495 -9.70 -5.46 -3.36
N PRO A 496 -9.61 -4.26 -3.99
CA PRO A 496 -8.70 -4.02 -5.10
C PRO A 496 -7.24 -3.94 -4.65
N TYR A 497 -6.32 -4.34 -5.52
CA TYR A 497 -4.90 -4.09 -5.39
C TYR A 497 -4.26 -3.85 -6.76
N ILE A 498 -3.20 -3.06 -6.80
CA ILE A 498 -2.41 -2.83 -8.00
C ILE A 498 -1.48 -4.03 -8.17
N ALA A 499 -1.72 -4.82 -9.22
CA ALA A 499 -0.96 -6.01 -9.55
C ALA A 499 0.26 -5.71 -10.42
N GLY A 500 0.21 -4.64 -11.21
CA GLY A 500 1.25 -4.27 -12.15
C GLY A 500 0.94 -2.98 -12.89
N ARG A 501 1.63 -2.78 -14.00
CA ARG A 501 1.48 -1.61 -14.87
C ARG A 501 1.42 -2.03 -16.31
N HIS A 502 0.75 -1.26 -17.13
CA HIS A 502 0.77 -1.38 -18.57
C HIS A 502 1.50 -0.23 -19.23
N VAL A 503 2.11 -0.53 -20.35
CA VAL A 503 2.63 0.46 -21.27
C VAL A 503 1.48 1.01 -22.10
N ASN A 504 1.43 2.30 -22.30
CA ASN A 504 0.45 2.97 -23.16
C ASN A 504 1.10 4.12 -23.95
N GLN A 505 0.33 4.81 -24.77
CA GLN A 505 0.81 5.90 -25.63
C GLN A 505 1.45 7.09 -24.88
N PHE A 506 1.17 7.25 -23.58
CA PHE A 506 1.75 8.32 -22.75
C PHE A 506 2.91 7.84 -21.89
N HIS A 507 2.99 6.55 -21.65
CA HIS A 507 3.97 5.90 -20.79
C HIS A 507 4.65 4.76 -21.53
N GLU A 508 5.43 5.14 -22.54
CA GLU A 508 6.22 4.20 -23.34
C GLU A 508 7.41 3.64 -22.54
N PRO A 509 8.01 2.52 -22.99
CA PRO A 509 9.24 2.01 -22.40
C PRO A 509 10.36 3.05 -22.40
N PRO A 510 11.40 2.91 -21.55
CA PRO A 510 12.52 3.84 -21.48
C PRO A 510 13.26 4.04 -22.81
N TRP A 511 13.20 3.07 -23.68
CA TRP A 511 13.81 3.07 -25.02
C TRP A 511 12.86 2.46 -26.06
N PRO A 512 13.03 2.84 -27.37
CA PRO A 512 12.15 2.37 -28.44
C PRO A 512 12.26 0.86 -28.67
N LEU A 513 11.12 0.20 -28.72
CA LEU A 513 11.00 -1.19 -29.12
C LEU A 513 10.44 -1.28 -30.55
N PRO A 514 10.75 -2.33 -31.34
CA PRO A 514 11.57 -3.52 -30.97
C PRO A 514 13.08 -3.31 -31.13
N ALA A 515 13.55 -2.15 -31.57
CA ALA A 515 14.95 -1.91 -31.90
C ALA A 515 15.93 -2.19 -30.73
N ASN A 516 15.47 -2.01 -29.49
CA ASN A 516 16.22 -2.20 -28.26
C ASN A 516 15.69 -3.35 -27.41
N GLN A 517 15.16 -4.40 -28.02
CA GLN A 517 14.58 -5.54 -27.32
C GLN A 517 15.57 -6.32 -26.45
N ALA A 518 16.86 -6.17 -26.68
CA ALA A 518 17.91 -6.81 -25.88
C ALA A 518 18.17 -6.07 -24.55
N LEU A 519 17.64 -4.86 -24.38
CA LEU A 519 17.78 -4.10 -23.16
C LEU A 519 16.74 -4.52 -22.13
N SER A 520 17.16 -4.75 -20.89
CA SER A 520 16.30 -5.03 -19.74
C SER A 520 16.76 -4.21 -18.54
N GLY A 521 15.83 -3.91 -17.64
CA GLY A 521 16.16 -3.16 -16.44
C GLY A 521 15.09 -2.17 -16.02
N TRP A 522 15.48 -1.23 -15.18
CA TRP A 522 14.59 -0.15 -14.75
C TRP A 522 15.26 1.22 -14.87
N MET A 523 14.44 2.21 -15.05
CA MET A 523 14.83 3.61 -15.10
C MET A 523 13.83 4.43 -14.31
N SER A 524 14.31 5.19 -13.32
CA SER A 524 13.51 6.18 -12.62
C SER A 524 13.73 7.56 -13.24
N GLU A 525 12.80 8.45 -12.99
CA GLU A 525 12.86 9.84 -13.43
C GLU A 525 12.74 10.76 -12.24
N ASP A 526 13.41 11.87 -12.25
CA ASP A 526 13.28 12.94 -11.28
C ASP A 526 11.80 13.38 -11.14
N LEU A 527 11.42 13.76 -9.95
CA LEU A 527 10.05 14.23 -9.68
C LEU A 527 9.76 15.61 -10.31
N GLU A 528 10.78 16.42 -10.54
CA GLU A 528 10.64 17.78 -11.06
C GLU A 528 11.29 17.99 -12.43
N GLY A 529 12.18 17.08 -12.83
CA GLY A 529 12.97 17.22 -14.04
C GLY A 529 13.05 15.97 -14.90
N PRO A 530 13.77 16.02 -16.02
CA PRO A 530 13.94 14.89 -16.92
C PRO A 530 15.11 13.97 -16.55
N ALA A 531 15.86 14.27 -15.48
CA ALA A 531 17.02 13.49 -15.05
C ALA A 531 16.62 12.09 -14.59
N THR A 532 17.47 11.11 -14.82
CA THR A 532 17.15 9.70 -14.60
C THR A 532 18.20 9.00 -13.76
N ASN A 533 17.75 7.92 -13.07
CA ASN A 533 18.62 6.88 -12.54
C ASN A 533 18.24 5.57 -13.21
N SER A 534 19.21 4.74 -13.54
CA SER A 534 18.91 3.46 -14.19
C SER A 534 19.82 2.32 -13.75
N VAL A 535 19.26 1.11 -13.82
CA VAL A 535 20.00 -0.15 -13.82
C VAL A 535 19.56 -0.91 -15.05
N VAL A 536 20.47 -1.15 -15.97
CA VAL A 536 20.17 -1.75 -17.27
C VAL A 536 21.15 -2.89 -17.56
N THR A 537 20.61 -3.98 -18.11
CA THR A 537 21.38 -5.06 -18.71
C THR A 537 21.14 -5.05 -20.21
N ASP A 538 22.16 -5.37 -20.98
CA ASP A 538 22.11 -5.48 -22.42
C ASP A 538 22.57 -6.88 -22.83
N ASP A 539 21.67 -7.64 -23.41
CA ASP A 539 21.90 -9.01 -23.83
C ASP A 539 22.19 -9.12 -25.32
N THR A 540 22.64 -8.04 -25.95
CA THR A 540 23.01 -8.07 -27.37
C THR A 540 24.14 -9.03 -27.60
N PRO A 541 24.03 -9.95 -28.55
CA PRO A 541 25.09 -10.93 -28.84
C PRO A 541 26.45 -10.29 -29.08
N GLY A 542 27.43 -10.75 -28.31
CA GLY A 542 28.80 -10.24 -28.35
C GLY A 542 29.01 -8.85 -27.74
N LYS A 543 27.97 -8.27 -27.10
CA LYS A 543 28.02 -6.93 -26.52
C LYS A 543 27.30 -6.88 -25.17
N LEU A 544 27.51 -7.89 -24.36
CA LEU A 544 26.90 -7.94 -23.02
C LEU A 544 27.36 -6.77 -22.16
N GLN A 545 26.41 -6.15 -21.47
CA GLN A 545 26.68 -5.00 -20.63
C GLN A 545 25.76 -4.98 -19.42
N VAL A 546 26.31 -4.54 -18.29
CA VAL A 546 25.53 -4.13 -17.12
C VAL A 546 25.91 -2.69 -16.76
N GLN A 547 24.93 -1.84 -16.54
CA GLN A 547 25.17 -0.48 -16.11
C GLN A 547 24.30 -0.04 -14.94
N VAL A 548 24.88 0.78 -14.08
CA VAL A 548 24.18 1.58 -13.06
C VAL A 548 24.51 3.03 -13.32
N THR A 549 23.53 3.85 -13.62
CA THR A 549 23.76 5.25 -13.99
C THR A 549 22.83 6.22 -13.25
N SER A 550 23.35 7.41 -13.03
CA SER A 550 22.59 8.55 -12.56
C SER A 550 22.97 9.78 -13.41
N ASP A 551 21.97 10.49 -13.92
CA ASP A 551 22.20 11.73 -14.63
C ASP A 551 22.73 12.83 -13.71
N HIS A 552 22.59 12.67 -12.40
CA HIS A 552 23.18 13.57 -11.43
C HIS A 552 24.72 13.45 -11.48
N ALA A 553 25.37 14.54 -11.90
CA ALA A 553 26.80 14.57 -12.13
C ALA A 553 27.32 13.44 -13.05
N GLN A 554 26.49 12.97 -13.99
CA GLN A 554 26.80 11.93 -14.97
C GLN A 554 27.51 10.70 -14.37
N SER A 555 27.05 10.31 -13.18
CA SER A 555 27.69 9.22 -12.43
C SER A 555 27.30 7.87 -13.01
N ARG A 556 28.29 6.99 -13.20
CA ARG A 556 28.04 5.67 -13.79
C ARG A 556 29.03 4.61 -13.37
N LEU A 557 28.52 3.38 -13.31
CA LEU A 557 29.26 2.15 -13.30
C LEU A 557 28.80 1.29 -14.46
N VAL A 558 29.68 0.99 -15.37
CA VAL A 558 29.42 0.15 -16.54
C VAL A 558 30.37 -1.03 -16.52
N VAL A 559 29.87 -2.22 -16.84
CA VAL A 559 30.66 -3.47 -16.91
C VAL A 559 30.31 -4.21 -18.19
N GLY A 560 31.32 -4.61 -18.93
CA GLY A 560 31.19 -5.37 -20.18
C GLY A 560 31.48 -4.54 -21.42
N SER A 561 30.61 -4.59 -22.40
CA SER A 561 30.71 -3.77 -23.60
C SER A 561 30.19 -2.39 -23.31
N ASN A 562 31.08 -1.45 -23.04
CA ASN A 562 30.72 -0.10 -22.66
C ASN A 562 30.08 0.66 -23.84
N THR A 563 28.77 0.45 -24.00
CA THR A 563 27.95 1.16 -24.97
C THR A 563 27.08 2.16 -24.23
N ARG A 564 27.01 3.38 -24.72
CA ARG A 564 26.09 4.37 -24.16
C ARG A 564 24.65 3.96 -24.44
N ILE A 565 23.81 3.99 -23.40
CA ILE A 565 22.38 3.73 -23.45
C ILE A 565 21.65 4.98 -23.02
N ASP A 566 21.00 5.61 -23.99
CA ASP A 566 20.29 6.86 -23.76
C ASP A 566 18.79 6.62 -23.59
N ARG A 567 18.17 7.39 -22.72
CA ARG A 567 16.71 7.46 -22.62
C ARG A 567 16.12 7.84 -23.98
N ARG A 568 15.03 7.24 -24.38
CA ARG A 568 14.30 7.45 -25.65
C ARG A 568 15.05 7.05 -26.92
N LYS A 569 16.33 6.72 -26.86
CA LYS A 569 17.12 6.27 -28.02
C LYS A 569 17.52 4.81 -27.88
N GLY A 570 17.81 4.38 -26.66
CA GLY A 570 18.42 3.09 -26.39
C GLY A 570 19.92 3.12 -26.65
N ARG A 571 20.43 2.07 -27.25
CA ARG A 571 21.84 1.94 -27.56
C ARG A 571 22.32 2.98 -28.56
N SER A 572 23.46 3.60 -28.24
CA SER A 572 24.08 4.61 -29.08
C SER A 572 25.57 4.23 -29.36
N GLU A 573 26.50 5.14 -29.11
CA GLU A 573 27.92 4.92 -29.44
C GLU A 573 28.58 3.95 -28.47
N ALA A 574 29.47 3.11 -29.05
CA ALA A 574 30.38 2.28 -28.30
C ALA A 574 31.53 3.11 -27.72
N ARG A 575 31.86 2.90 -26.45
CA ARG A 575 32.95 3.61 -25.73
C ARG A 575 34.14 2.74 -25.41
N GLY A 576 34.04 1.43 -25.57
CA GLY A 576 35.10 0.46 -25.31
C GLY A 576 34.61 -0.81 -24.63
N GLU A 577 35.51 -1.54 -24.01
CA GLU A 577 35.23 -2.80 -23.31
C GLU A 577 35.86 -2.78 -21.92
N GLY A 578 35.29 -3.50 -20.98
CA GLY A 578 35.76 -3.63 -19.61
C GLY A 578 34.82 -3.02 -18.57
N PHE A 579 35.33 -2.24 -17.64
CA PHE A 579 34.50 -1.48 -16.71
C PHE A 579 34.84 0.01 -16.70
N GLU A 580 33.83 0.82 -16.44
CA GLU A 580 33.98 2.26 -16.25
C GLU A 580 33.27 2.69 -14.97
N LEU A 581 34.02 3.37 -14.09
CA LEU A 581 33.46 4.08 -12.95
C LEU A 581 33.79 5.56 -13.13
N ALA A 582 32.76 6.37 -13.38
CA ALA A 582 32.94 7.76 -13.73
C ALA A 582 31.88 8.67 -13.06
N THR A 583 32.28 9.91 -12.80
CA THR A 583 31.41 10.98 -12.31
C THR A 583 32.02 12.35 -12.62
N ASP A 584 31.18 13.35 -12.87
CA ASP A 584 31.61 14.75 -12.99
C ASP A 584 31.78 15.42 -11.61
N ALA A 585 31.48 14.74 -10.53
CA ALA A 585 31.65 15.19 -9.15
C ALA A 585 32.87 14.52 -8.49
N HIS A 586 32.81 14.31 -7.18
CA HIS A 586 33.91 13.72 -6.42
C HIS A 586 33.77 12.19 -6.35
N GLY A 587 34.89 11.48 -6.49
CA GLY A 587 34.99 10.03 -6.36
C GLY A 587 35.81 9.61 -5.14
N VAL A 588 35.39 8.55 -4.44
CA VAL A 588 36.11 7.93 -3.35
C VAL A 588 36.10 6.42 -3.52
N ALA A 589 37.31 5.81 -3.51
CA ALA A 589 37.46 4.36 -3.37
C ALA A 589 38.07 4.08 -2.00
N ARG A 590 37.39 3.38 -1.12
CA ARG A 590 37.82 3.11 0.24
C ARG A 590 37.52 1.66 0.62
N ALA A 591 38.49 0.98 1.21
CA ALA A 591 38.31 -0.33 1.81
C ALA A 591 38.88 -0.34 3.23
N ASN A 592 38.17 -0.93 4.19
CA ASN A 592 38.70 -1.11 5.55
C ASN A 592 39.76 -2.22 5.63
N GLY A 593 39.69 -3.21 4.77
CA GLY A 593 40.72 -4.19 4.55
C GLY A 593 41.72 -3.68 3.51
N SER A 594 42.11 -4.53 2.58
CA SER A 594 43.06 -4.16 1.53
C SER A 594 42.39 -3.71 0.27
N LEU A 595 43.01 -2.81 -0.45
CA LEU A 595 42.61 -2.35 -1.78
C LEU A 595 43.72 -2.65 -2.77
N LEU A 596 43.41 -3.43 -3.81
CA LEU A 596 44.33 -3.76 -4.90
C LEU A 596 43.82 -3.08 -6.20
N ILE A 597 44.69 -2.29 -6.80
CA ILE A 597 44.50 -1.73 -8.15
C ILE A 597 45.64 -2.26 -9.01
N THR A 598 45.33 -3.07 -10.01
CA THR A 598 46.33 -3.77 -10.79
C THR A 598 45.93 -3.97 -12.24
N THR A 599 46.92 -4.06 -13.11
CA THR A 599 46.79 -4.53 -14.49
C THR A 599 47.30 -5.98 -14.67
N GLU A 600 47.70 -6.66 -13.59
CA GLU A 600 48.05 -8.07 -13.61
C GLU A 600 46.80 -8.89 -13.91
N SER A 601 46.86 -9.66 -15.00
CA SER A 601 45.68 -10.38 -15.44
C SER A 601 45.43 -11.66 -14.63
N ARG A 602 44.16 -11.97 -14.39
CA ARG A 602 43.72 -13.26 -13.86
C ARG A 602 42.63 -13.77 -14.81
N SER A 603 43.06 -14.56 -15.80
CA SER A 603 42.13 -15.06 -16.82
C SER A 603 40.99 -15.82 -16.20
N GLY A 604 39.79 -15.43 -16.61
CA GLY A 604 38.54 -16.01 -16.09
C GLY A 604 38.22 -15.73 -14.64
N ALA A 605 38.94 -14.80 -13.99
CA ALA A 605 38.75 -14.42 -12.58
C ALA A 605 38.75 -15.62 -11.62
N ARG A 606 39.61 -16.61 -11.85
CA ARG A 606 39.64 -17.88 -11.09
C ARG A 606 40.57 -17.89 -9.90
N ALA A 607 41.44 -16.90 -9.79
CA ALA A 607 42.34 -16.75 -8.64
C ALA A 607 41.61 -15.99 -7.51
N PRO A 608 42.13 -16.02 -6.29
CA PRO A 608 41.63 -15.15 -5.22
C PRO A 608 41.63 -13.68 -5.67
N ALA A 609 40.57 -12.95 -5.31
CA ALA A 609 40.37 -11.58 -5.78
C ALA A 609 41.52 -10.61 -5.44
N LEU A 610 42.22 -10.87 -4.31
CA LEU A 610 43.34 -10.10 -3.86
C LEU A 610 44.72 -10.80 -4.09
N ASP A 611 44.83 -11.66 -5.10
CA ASP A 611 46.08 -12.29 -5.45
C ASP A 611 47.12 -11.25 -5.92
N ARG A 612 48.30 -11.29 -5.30
CA ARG A 612 49.36 -10.30 -5.44
C ARG A 612 50.74 -10.93 -5.64
N GLY A 613 50.77 -12.16 -6.14
CA GLY A 613 51.97 -12.95 -6.30
C GLY A 613 53.11 -12.15 -6.97
N GLU A 614 52.82 -11.44 -8.06
CA GLU A 614 53.79 -10.63 -8.79
C GLU A 614 54.28 -9.42 -7.95
N THR A 615 53.42 -8.80 -7.20
CA THR A 615 53.77 -7.69 -6.31
C THR A 615 54.73 -8.18 -5.19
N VAL A 616 54.43 -9.33 -4.59
CA VAL A 616 55.25 -9.95 -3.58
C VAL A 616 56.64 -10.28 -4.14
N GLN A 617 56.67 -10.87 -5.33
CA GLN A 617 57.95 -11.18 -6.00
C GLN A 617 58.81 -9.92 -6.23
N ARG A 618 58.20 -8.83 -6.75
CA ARG A 618 58.89 -7.54 -6.95
C ARG A 618 59.40 -6.94 -5.63
N LEU A 619 58.63 -7.09 -4.54
CA LEU A 619 59.08 -6.65 -3.23
C LEU A 619 60.27 -7.46 -2.71
N VAL A 620 60.30 -8.76 -2.98
CA VAL A 620 61.47 -9.63 -2.64
C VAL A 620 62.67 -9.21 -3.47
N GLU A 621 62.52 -9.04 -4.77
CA GLU A 621 63.62 -8.57 -5.66
C GLU A 621 64.15 -7.21 -5.22
N ALA A 622 63.25 -6.27 -4.85
CA ALA A 622 63.65 -4.98 -4.32
C ALA A 622 64.40 -5.09 -3.01
N ALA A 623 63.96 -5.98 -2.11
CA ALA A 623 64.68 -6.24 -0.86
C ALA A 623 66.09 -6.82 -1.09
N GLU A 624 66.20 -7.77 -2.01
CA GLU A 624 67.50 -8.32 -2.39
C GLU A 624 68.42 -7.27 -3.01
N GLN A 625 67.90 -6.44 -3.88
CA GLN A 625 68.66 -5.32 -4.44
C GLN A 625 69.12 -4.34 -3.37
N HIS A 626 68.23 -3.99 -2.42
CA HIS A 626 68.61 -3.19 -1.27
C HIS A 626 69.68 -3.83 -0.42
N ASP A 627 69.55 -5.14 -0.13
CA ASP A 627 70.59 -5.88 0.66
C ASP A 627 71.92 -5.92 -0.03
N VAL A 628 71.97 -6.18 -1.35
CA VAL A 628 73.20 -6.15 -2.16
C VAL A 628 73.84 -4.79 -2.17
N LEU A 629 73.10 -3.74 -2.47
CA LEU A 629 73.59 -2.37 -2.52
C LEU A 629 73.96 -1.86 -1.14
N ALA A 630 73.24 -2.21 -0.09
CA ALA A 630 73.64 -1.91 1.28
C ALA A 630 74.89 -2.64 1.74
N ALA A 631 75.08 -3.93 1.34
CA ALA A 631 76.30 -4.65 1.59
C ALA A 631 77.52 -3.97 0.94
N ALA A 632 77.36 -3.57 -0.31
CA ALA A 632 78.41 -2.81 -1.03
C ALA A 632 78.66 -1.43 -0.40
N ALA A 633 77.61 -0.74 0.03
CA ALA A 633 77.73 0.55 0.72
C ALA A 633 78.40 0.43 2.09
N VAL A 634 78.16 -0.67 2.85
CA VAL A 634 78.84 -0.93 4.09
C VAL A 634 80.35 -1.27 3.83
N GLN A 635 80.63 -2.08 2.84
CA GLN A 635 81.98 -2.37 2.42
C GLN A 635 82.76 -1.12 2.00
N ALA A 636 82.06 -0.21 1.36
CA ALA A 636 82.58 1.10 0.95
C ALA A 636 82.57 2.15 2.08
N GLY A 637 82.22 1.75 3.30
CA GLY A 637 82.16 2.70 4.42
C GLY A 637 81.04 3.76 4.31
N ALA A 638 80.15 3.61 3.35
CA ALA A 638 79.05 4.54 3.14
C ALA A 638 77.81 4.27 4.03
N GLN A 639 77.78 3.09 4.63
CA GLN A 639 76.68 2.71 5.58
C GLN A 639 77.32 1.97 6.79
N VAL A 640 76.65 2.01 7.93
CA VAL A 640 77.01 1.18 9.09
C VAL A 640 76.25 -0.16 9.07
N SER A 641 76.82 -1.18 9.63
CA SER A 641 76.26 -2.54 9.57
C SER A 641 74.81 -2.64 10.16
N GLN A 642 74.51 -1.77 11.13
CA GLN A 642 73.18 -1.75 11.75
C GLN A 642 72.11 -1.22 10.82
N ASP A 643 72.44 -0.24 9.94
CA ASP A 643 71.50 0.28 8.99
C ASP A 643 71.25 -0.62 7.79
N ARG A 644 72.13 -1.55 7.57
CA ARG A 644 72.13 -2.49 6.45
C ARG A 644 70.87 -3.34 6.38
N SER A 645 70.42 -3.81 7.54
CA SER A 645 69.33 -4.81 7.60
C SER A 645 67.98 -4.22 7.70
N ALA A 646 67.90 -2.99 8.13
CA ALA A 646 66.58 -2.44 8.52
C ALA A 646 65.61 -2.24 7.34
N LEU A 647 66.05 -1.72 6.22
CA LEU A 647 65.17 -1.46 5.07
C LEU A 647 64.85 -2.74 4.27
N GLY A 648 65.88 -3.57 4.01
CA GLY A 648 65.68 -4.85 3.36
C GLY A 648 64.72 -5.75 4.16
N GLN A 649 64.95 -5.82 5.50
CA GLN A 649 64.01 -6.51 6.39
C GLN A 649 62.61 -5.92 6.37
N SER A 650 62.47 -4.59 6.32
CA SER A 650 61.20 -3.91 6.21
C SER A 650 60.46 -4.24 4.90
N LEU A 651 61.21 -4.30 3.80
CA LEU A 651 60.63 -4.72 2.50
C LEU A 651 60.26 -6.19 2.47
N LYS A 652 61.06 -7.06 3.05
CA LYS A 652 60.77 -8.48 3.20
C LYS A 652 59.53 -8.71 4.09
N ALA A 653 59.46 -8.01 5.21
CA ALA A 653 58.30 -8.02 6.08
C ALA A 653 57.05 -7.55 5.37
N LEU A 654 57.13 -6.46 4.61
CA LEU A 654 56.02 -5.95 3.80
C LEU A 654 55.60 -6.98 2.74
N GLY A 655 56.58 -7.61 2.04
CA GLY A 655 56.28 -8.65 1.09
C GLY A 655 55.60 -9.87 1.73
N THR A 656 56.02 -10.27 2.92
CA THR A 656 55.37 -11.32 3.70
C THR A 656 53.97 -10.92 4.13
N GLU A 657 53.81 -9.72 4.67
CA GLU A 657 52.48 -9.20 5.09
C GLU A 657 51.50 -9.08 3.92
N ILE A 658 51.96 -8.58 2.79
CA ILE A 658 51.15 -8.49 1.57
C ILE A 658 50.89 -9.88 0.99
N GLY A 659 51.83 -10.81 1.10
CA GLY A 659 51.70 -12.18 0.61
C GLY A 659 50.85 -13.11 1.49
N ASP A 660 50.62 -12.72 2.73
CA ASP A 660 49.79 -13.49 3.65
C ASP A 660 48.36 -13.59 3.12
N ALA A 661 47.92 -14.81 2.90
CA ALA A 661 46.63 -15.09 2.28
C ALA A 661 45.43 -14.95 3.23
N GLY A 662 45.63 -14.54 4.45
CA GLY A 662 44.54 -14.39 5.42
C GLY A 662 43.61 -15.61 5.56
N HIS A 663 42.75 -15.58 6.54
CA HIS A 663 41.80 -16.67 6.78
C HIS A 663 40.45 -16.48 6.09
N ASP A 664 40.27 -15.42 5.29
CA ASP A 664 39.01 -15.01 4.68
C ASP A 664 38.66 -15.67 3.34
N GLY A 665 39.56 -16.52 2.83
CA GLY A 665 39.40 -17.17 1.51
C GLY A 665 39.49 -16.25 0.30
N LEU A 666 39.62 -14.95 0.50
CA LEU A 666 39.74 -13.94 -0.58
C LEU A 666 41.21 -13.63 -0.93
N GLY A 667 42.15 -14.19 -0.19
CA GLY A 667 43.59 -13.94 -0.35
C GLY A 667 44.02 -12.59 0.22
N GLY A 668 43.22 -12.01 1.12
CA GLY A 668 43.53 -10.73 1.75
C GLY A 668 44.59 -10.82 2.83
N PRO A 669 45.50 -9.81 2.98
CA PRO A 669 46.48 -9.76 4.05
C PRO A 669 45.81 -9.50 5.40
N SER A 670 46.46 -9.90 6.48
CA SER A 670 45.98 -9.68 7.84
C SER A 670 45.93 -8.19 8.24
N LYS A 671 46.67 -7.35 7.55
CA LYS A 671 46.63 -5.89 7.73
C LYS A 671 46.11 -5.17 6.50
N PRO A 672 45.47 -4.02 6.66
CA PRO A 672 44.96 -3.24 5.54
C PRO A 672 46.13 -2.62 4.74
N HIS A 673 46.20 -2.95 3.48
CA HIS A 673 47.18 -2.38 2.54
C HIS A 673 46.48 -1.78 1.32
N LEU A 674 47.03 -0.68 0.83
CA LEU A 674 46.75 -0.23 -0.53
C LEU A 674 47.90 -0.67 -1.43
N VAL A 675 47.59 -1.48 -2.42
CA VAL A 675 48.55 -2.00 -3.40
C VAL A 675 48.21 -1.44 -4.78
N LEU A 676 49.16 -0.75 -5.39
CA LEU A 676 49.11 -0.34 -6.78
C LEU A 676 50.16 -1.12 -7.56
N ALA A 677 49.70 -1.93 -8.51
CA ALA A 677 50.59 -2.80 -9.27
C ALA A 677 50.25 -2.73 -10.76
N ALA A 678 51.24 -2.80 -11.61
CA ALA A 678 51.07 -2.87 -13.04
C ALA A 678 52.02 -3.87 -13.69
N ALA A 679 51.54 -4.59 -14.70
CA ALA A 679 52.34 -5.46 -15.53
C ALA A 679 53.33 -4.69 -16.44
N ALA A 680 53.02 -3.44 -16.76
CA ALA A 680 53.88 -2.53 -17.51
C ALA A 680 54.23 -1.30 -16.67
N ASP A 681 53.72 -0.14 -17.02
CA ASP A 681 54.09 1.12 -16.41
C ASP A 681 52.98 1.68 -15.49
N ILE A 682 53.42 2.46 -14.51
CA ILE A 682 52.55 3.30 -13.71
C ILE A 682 52.94 4.76 -13.94
N ALA A 683 51.98 5.57 -14.36
CA ALA A 683 52.09 7.01 -14.47
C ALA A 683 51.18 7.72 -13.49
N ALA A 684 51.69 8.63 -12.72
CA ALA A 684 50.92 9.50 -11.85
C ALA A 684 51.29 10.97 -12.08
N THR A 685 50.30 11.76 -12.39
CA THR A 685 50.47 13.18 -12.73
C THR A 685 49.47 14.03 -12.00
N ALA A 686 49.87 15.27 -11.71
CA ALA A 686 48.98 16.27 -11.20
C ALA A 686 49.31 17.64 -11.81
N THR A 687 48.32 18.46 -12.03
CA THR A 687 48.48 19.79 -12.57
C THR A 687 48.98 20.82 -11.55
N SER A 688 48.86 20.52 -10.27
CA SER A 688 49.31 21.36 -9.17
C SER A 688 50.38 20.65 -8.33
N ASN A 689 50.11 20.25 -7.15
CA ASN A 689 51.10 19.68 -6.21
C ASN A 689 50.83 18.19 -5.94
N ALA A 690 51.83 17.41 -5.71
CA ALA A 690 51.77 16.03 -5.24
C ALA A 690 52.51 15.86 -3.92
N HIS A 691 51.95 15.14 -2.89
CA HIS A 691 52.53 14.87 -1.59
C HIS A 691 52.55 13.38 -1.25
N VAL A 692 53.62 12.91 -0.65
CA VAL A 692 53.76 11.54 -0.23
C VAL A 692 54.31 11.48 1.21
N HIS A 693 53.75 10.69 2.13
CA HIS A 693 54.15 10.56 3.52
C HIS A 693 54.11 9.09 4.01
N GLY A 694 55.12 8.63 4.69
CA GLY A 694 55.12 7.34 5.37
C GLY A 694 55.55 7.48 6.84
N GLY A 695 54.69 6.94 7.75
CA GLY A 695 54.97 7.04 9.19
C GLY A 695 56.18 6.32 9.72
N LYS A 696 56.76 5.40 8.92
CA LYS A 696 58.01 4.69 9.28
C LYS A 696 59.06 4.85 8.21
N ASN A 697 58.86 4.18 7.08
CA ASN A 697 59.84 4.15 6.01
C ASN A 697 59.21 4.48 4.67
N ILE A 698 59.96 5.04 3.79
CA ILE A 698 59.70 5.09 2.38
C ILE A 698 60.88 4.47 1.66
N ALA A 699 60.61 3.47 0.88
CA ALA A 699 61.59 2.80 0.06
C ALA A 699 61.30 3.03 -1.41
N LEU A 700 62.32 3.43 -2.13
CA LEU A 700 62.25 3.66 -3.57
C LEU A 700 63.33 2.78 -4.22
N THR A 701 62.89 1.84 -5.05
CA THR A 701 63.77 0.91 -5.73
C THR A 701 63.52 0.97 -7.24
N SER A 702 64.58 1.00 -8.01
CA SER A 702 64.57 0.97 -9.46
C SER A 702 65.57 -0.03 -9.98
N GLY A 703 65.12 -0.88 -10.92
CA GLY A 703 66.04 -1.85 -11.57
C GLY A 703 67.04 -1.20 -12.55
N LYS A 704 66.79 0.04 -12.99
CA LYS A 704 67.67 0.74 -13.92
C LYS A 704 68.00 2.15 -13.44
N HIS A 705 67.16 3.08 -13.73
CA HIS A 705 67.41 4.48 -13.50
C HIS A 705 66.33 5.11 -12.66
N THR A 706 66.70 6.04 -11.85
CA THR A 706 65.78 6.92 -11.16
C THR A 706 66.18 8.36 -11.45
N SER A 707 65.22 9.18 -11.86
CA SER A 707 65.47 10.54 -12.20
C SER A 707 64.61 11.49 -11.37
N ILE A 708 65.15 12.58 -10.89
CA ILE A 708 64.48 13.66 -10.25
C ILE A 708 64.81 14.93 -11.00
N SER A 709 63.76 15.64 -11.46
CA SER A 709 63.88 16.94 -12.10
C SER A 709 62.91 17.91 -11.46
N THR A 710 63.39 19.13 -11.23
CA THR A 710 62.53 20.18 -10.67
C THR A 710 62.87 21.49 -11.39
N GLY A 711 61.79 22.27 -11.67
CA GLY A 711 61.96 23.59 -12.26
C GLY A 711 62.37 24.66 -11.25
N GLY A 712 62.32 24.35 -9.98
CA GLY A 712 62.75 25.21 -8.89
C GLY A 712 63.91 24.59 -8.10
N SER A 713 63.76 24.50 -6.80
CA SER A 713 64.80 24.02 -5.89
C SER A 713 64.44 22.64 -5.37
N LEU A 714 65.46 21.80 -5.21
CA LEU A 714 65.34 20.50 -4.52
C LEU A 714 65.86 20.64 -3.11
N PHE A 715 65.05 20.25 -2.12
CA PHE A 715 65.47 20.29 -0.71
C PHE A 715 65.49 18.90 -0.11
N ALA A 716 66.46 18.60 0.67
CA ALA A 716 66.57 17.32 1.39
C ALA A 716 67.11 17.52 2.82
N ALA A 717 66.51 16.86 3.84
CA ALA A 717 67.01 16.84 5.19
C ALA A 717 66.75 15.47 5.84
N ALA A 718 67.67 14.99 6.62
CA ALA A 718 67.53 13.76 7.38
C ALA A 718 68.10 13.93 8.78
N ARG A 719 67.47 13.36 9.81
CA ARG A 719 67.96 13.46 11.19
C ARG A 719 69.32 12.84 11.36
N ASN A 720 69.41 11.62 10.85
CA ASN A 720 70.63 10.87 11.13
C ASN A 720 71.65 10.95 10.02
N ALA A 721 71.30 10.83 8.78
CA ALA A 721 72.23 10.95 7.67
C ALA A 721 71.53 11.00 6.33
N VAL A 722 72.04 11.79 5.41
CA VAL A 722 71.79 11.64 3.98
C VAL A 722 72.96 10.87 3.42
N ARG A 723 72.69 9.68 2.87
CA ARG A 723 73.73 8.81 2.33
C ARG A 723 73.51 8.59 0.86
N LEU A 724 74.47 8.98 0.05
CA LEU A 724 74.50 8.76 -1.38
C LEU A 724 75.57 7.74 -1.69
N PHE A 725 75.15 6.65 -2.33
CA PHE A 725 76.06 5.60 -2.71
C PHE A 725 75.82 5.18 -4.15
N ALA A 726 76.85 5.22 -4.95
CA ALA A 726 76.90 4.68 -6.30
C ALA A 726 77.86 3.55 -6.38
N TYR A 727 77.38 2.36 -6.72
CA TYR A 727 78.24 1.19 -6.72
C TYR A 727 79.29 1.19 -7.86
N GLN A 728 78.91 1.61 -9.07
CA GLN A 728 79.74 1.47 -10.21
C GLN A 728 80.21 2.78 -10.84
N PHE A 729 79.35 3.77 -10.97
CA PHE A 729 79.63 4.92 -11.83
C PHE A 729 79.83 6.25 -11.07
N GLY A 730 79.83 6.21 -9.79
CA GLY A 730 80.13 7.35 -8.95
C GLY A 730 78.93 8.34 -8.83
N ILE A 731 79.17 9.36 -7.99
CA ILE A 731 78.20 10.41 -7.74
C ILE A 731 78.74 11.69 -8.39
N ARG A 732 77.93 12.31 -9.24
CA ARG A 732 78.20 13.61 -9.78
C ARG A 732 77.23 14.60 -9.20
N ILE A 733 77.77 15.66 -8.59
CA ILE A 733 77.03 16.78 -8.10
C ILE A 733 77.46 17.96 -8.94
N ILE A 734 76.58 18.53 -9.75
CA ILE A 734 76.90 19.56 -10.68
C ILE A 734 75.94 20.71 -10.51
N SER A 735 76.40 21.91 -10.26
CA SER A 735 75.61 23.12 -10.35
C SER A 735 76.09 23.96 -11.53
N TYR A 736 75.24 24.47 -12.31
CA TYR A 736 75.56 25.16 -13.50
C TYR A 736 75.95 26.62 -13.20
N ALA A 737 75.29 27.24 -12.30
CA ALA A 737 75.43 28.63 -12.07
C ALA A 737 75.94 29.02 -10.68
N GLU A 738 75.60 28.18 -9.74
CA GLU A 738 75.92 28.39 -8.36
C GLU A 738 76.32 27.12 -7.66
N ASP A 739 76.82 27.23 -6.57
CA ASP A 739 77.75 26.36 -5.95
C ASP A 739 77.56 24.95 -5.63
N ILE A 740 76.54 24.32 -5.86
CA ILE A 740 76.39 22.93 -5.52
C ILE A 740 75.65 22.08 -6.42
N ASN A 741 76.35 21.25 -7.01
CA ASN A 741 75.77 20.33 -7.82
C ASN A 741 75.56 19.01 -7.32
N ILE A 742 74.39 18.65 -6.96
CA ILE A 742 74.01 17.38 -6.54
C ILE A 742 73.21 16.73 -7.52
N SER A 743 73.86 15.91 -8.22
CA SER A 743 73.12 15.12 -9.10
C SER A 743 72.71 13.82 -8.50
N ALA A 744 72.25 13.86 -7.47
CA ALA A 744 71.94 12.69 -6.89
C ALA A 744 70.78 11.92 -7.20
N LEU A 745 70.39 12.17 -7.74
CA LEU A 745 69.26 12.09 -7.99
C LEU A 745 68.62 11.19 -8.81
N ARG A 746 68.92 10.39 -8.76
CA ARG A 746 68.53 9.43 -9.56
C ARG A 746 67.60 8.53 -8.97
N LYS A 747 66.82 8.88 -8.24
CA LYS A 747 66.12 7.88 -7.64
C LYS A 747 64.69 8.18 -7.68
N ASN A 748 64.13 7.57 -8.20
CA ASN A 748 62.85 7.19 -8.05
C ASN A 748 61.78 8.17 -8.11
N LEU A 749 61.82 8.79 -8.94
CA LEU A 749 60.85 9.67 -8.99
C LEU A 749 59.61 9.25 -9.53
N ASN A 750 59.61 8.40 -10.32
CA ASN A 750 58.36 7.82 -10.76
C ASN A 750 57.45 7.27 -9.71
N LEU A 751 58.08 7.19 -8.64
CA LEU A 751 57.28 6.80 -7.56
C LEU A 751 56.28 7.70 -7.14
N LEU A 752 56.47 8.81 -7.30
CA LEU A 752 55.40 9.67 -7.07
C LEU A 752 54.26 9.43 -7.85
N ALA A 753 54.57 9.04 -8.96
CA ALA A 753 53.55 8.73 -9.81
C ALA A 753 52.70 7.64 -9.32
N LYS A 754 53.27 6.68 -8.77
CA LYS A 754 52.50 5.57 -8.33
C LYS A 754 51.71 5.81 -7.11
N LEU A 755 52.22 6.68 -6.43
CA LEU A 755 51.58 6.91 -5.19
C LEU A 755 50.72 8.04 -5.12
N ASP A 756 50.58 8.59 -6.17
CA ASP A 756 49.64 9.49 -6.22
C ASP A 756 48.33 9.31 -6.17
N ILE A 757 48.41 8.76 -5.65
CA ILE A 757 47.50 8.85 -4.80
C ILE A 757 46.92 10.17 -4.63
N THR A 758 47.42 10.94 -4.98
CA THR A 758 47.05 12.05 -4.89
C THR A 758 47.26 13.06 -5.55
N GLN A 759 47.26 12.54 -5.90
CA GLN A 759 46.62 13.50 -5.97
C GLN A 759 47.18 14.80 -6.14
N SER A 760 47.97 15.07 -5.82
CA SER A 760 48.01 16.33 -5.88
C SER A 760 49.24 16.85 -6.24
N ALA A 761 49.91 16.50 -6.02
CA ALA A 761 50.84 17.28 -5.85
C ALA A 761 52.00 17.06 -6.44
N ASN A 762 52.26 17.59 -7.15
CA ASN A 762 53.34 17.44 -7.85
C ASN A 762 54.57 17.59 -7.28
N ARG A 763 54.76 18.00 -6.60
CA ARG A 763 56.03 18.21 -6.23
C ARG A 763 56.57 17.44 -5.31
N ILE A 764 56.36 16.64 -5.25
CA ILE A 764 56.85 15.75 -4.46
C ILE A 764 58.03 15.62 -4.36
N THR A 765 58.32 16.26 -4.55
CA THR A 765 59.35 16.12 -4.20
C THR A 765 59.90 15.25 -3.48
N ILE A 766 59.74 14.57 -3.74
CA ILE A 766 60.38 13.74 -3.43
C ILE A 766 61.37 13.94 -2.77
N LYS A 767 61.20 14.58 -2.20
CA LYS A 767 61.91 14.74 -1.42
C LYS A 767 62.59 13.84 -1.18
N ALA A 768 62.81 13.71 -1.90
CA ALA A 768 63.41 13.04 -1.95
C ALA A 768 64.03 12.36 -1.38
N THR A 769 64.32 12.39 -1.09
CA THR A 769 65.12 11.64 -0.49
C THR A 769 64.43 10.75 0.14
N GLU A 770 65.06 9.98 0.06
CA GLU A 770 64.86 8.90 0.68
C GLU A 770 63.90 8.91 1.73
N GLU A 771 63.53 9.81 2.07
CA GLU A 771 62.71 9.72 3.03
C GLU A 771 61.44 9.96 2.97
N VAL A 772 61.15 10.14 2.20
CA VAL A 772 60.05 10.40 2.08
C VAL A 772 59.02 9.65 2.23
N MET A 773 58.35 9.74 2.65
CA MET A 773 57.42 9.45 3.14
C MET A 773 56.26 9.67 2.82
N LEU A 774 55.57 9.09 2.52
CA LEU A 774 54.60 9.28 1.97
C LEU A 774 53.68 8.50 2.01
N HIS A 775 53.00 8.31 2.44
CA HIS A 775 52.01 7.60 2.24
C HIS A 775 50.89 7.99 2.92
N GLY A 776 50.09 8.28 2.41
CA GLY A 776 48.88 8.45 2.86
C GLY A 776 48.78 9.30 4.00
N GLY A 777 49.55 9.98 4.14
CA GLY A 777 49.46 10.81 5.17
C GLY A 777 49.34 12.21 4.78
N ASP A 778 49.04 12.93 5.62
CA ASP A 778 48.78 14.28 5.48
C ASP A 778 49.96 15.15 5.72
N SER A 779 51.14 14.56 5.81
CA SER A 779 52.28 15.36 6.10
C SER A 779 53.22 15.38 4.96
N TYR A 780 53.83 16.44 4.70
CA TYR A 780 54.94 16.55 3.80
C TYR A 780 56.06 17.33 4.41
N ILE A 781 57.22 17.04 3.97
CA ILE A 781 58.37 17.75 4.39
C ILE A 781 58.91 18.57 3.22
N SER A 782 58.89 19.80 3.35
CA SER A 782 59.56 20.67 2.46
C SER A 782 60.98 20.95 3.01
N LEU A 783 61.94 20.86 2.14
CA LEU A 783 63.32 20.98 2.54
C LEU A 783 64.01 22.11 1.83
N LYS A 784 64.55 22.96 2.57
CA LYS A 784 65.38 24.02 2.07
C LYS A 784 66.41 24.38 3.09
N ASN A 785 67.61 24.41 2.69
CA ASN A 785 68.79 24.80 3.55
C ASN A 785 68.78 24.05 4.88
N GLY A 786 68.60 22.77 4.84
CA GLY A 786 68.59 21.94 6.04
C GLY A 786 67.34 22.09 6.94
N LYS A 787 66.35 22.84 6.50
CA LYS A 787 65.13 22.95 7.27
C LYS A 787 64.05 22.11 6.66
N ILE A 788 63.40 21.33 7.52
CA ILE A 788 62.18 20.69 7.19
C ILE A 788 61.07 21.67 7.40
N LYS A 789 60.37 21.93 6.36
CA LYS A 789 59.09 22.59 6.51
C LYS A 789 58.00 21.53 6.31
N VAL A 790 57.36 21.19 7.35
CA VAL A 790 56.09 20.48 7.26
C VAL A 790 55.08 21.41 6.73
N GLY A 791 54.61 21.06 5.63
CA GLY A 791 53.67 21.73 4.79
C GLY A 791 53.09 23.04 5.18
N GLY A 792 53.37 24.06 4.51
CA GLY A 792 52.67 25.32 4.59
C GLY A 792 52.47 25.99 5.96
N GLY A 793 53.09 25.51 6.96
CA GLY A 793 53.01 26.17 8.26
C GLY A 793 51.77 25.93 9.09
N VAL A 794 50.86 25.27 8.56
CA VAL A 794 49.65 24.87 9.30
C VAL A 794 49.38 23.44 9.00
N TYR A 795 49.35 22.65 10.01
CA TYR A 795 48.68 21.43 9.90
C TYR A 795 47.19 21.74 9.92
N GLU A 796 46.62 21.97 8.81
CA GLU A 796 45.21 21.79 8.71
C GLU A 796 44.95 20.32 8.56
N VAL A 797 44.78 19.74 9.63
CA VAL A 797 44.16 18.48 9.67
C VAL A 797 42.66 18.71 9.61
N ASN A 798 42.20 18.64 8.45
CA ASN A 798 40.76 18.64 8.25
C ASN A 798 40.19 17.25 8.48
N ALA A 799 40.58 16.69 9.47
CA ALA A 799 39.97 15.45 9.91
C ALA A 799 40.32 15.32 11.36
N GLU A 800 39.62 14.56 12.04
CA GLU A 800 40.05 14.20 13.37
C GLU A 800 41.57 14.12 13.46
N VAL A 801 42.13 15.15 14.03
CA VAL A 801 43.53 15.07 14.39
C VAL A 801 43.64 14.12 15.54
N LYS A 802 43.83 12.91 15.23
CA LYS A 802 44.57 12.09 16.16
C LYS A 802 45.96 12.63 16.17
N ASN A 803 46.20 13.55 17.05
CA ASN A 803 47.55 13.87 17.44
C ASN A 803 48.16 12.61 18.07
N LEU A 804 48.58 11.79 17.24
CA LEU A 804 49.66 10.94 17.68
C LEU A 804 50.83 11.87 18.00
N PRO A 805 51.42 11.75 19.16
CA PRO A 805 52.58 12.54 19.47
C PRO A 805 53.57 12.30 18.34
N PRO A 806 54.10 13.35 17.82
CA PRO A 806 55.11 13.20 16.80
C PRO A 806 56.23 12.34 17.43
N LYS A 807 56.55 11.31 16.76
CA LYS A 807 57.88 10.79 17.03
C LYS A 807 58.84 11.87 16.66
N PRO A 808 59.57 12.44 17.61
CA PRO A 808 60.48 13.43 17.23
C PRO A 808 61.56 12.81 16.42
N MET A 809 61.64 13.27 15.24
CA MET A 809 62.85 13.03 14.50
C MET A 809 63.73 14.22 14.80
N GLY A 810 64.53 14.05 15.84
CA GLY A 810 65.47 15.09 16.17
C GLY A 810 66.56 15.17 15.09
N VAL A 811 66.62 16.27 14.55
CA VAL A 811 67.78 16.57 13.77
C VAL A 811 68.76 17.29 14.70
N SER A 812 69.75 16.65 15.14
CA SER A 812 70.85 17.35 15.73
C SER A 812 71.84 17.64 14.61
N ALA A 813 71.94 18.81 14.31
CA ALA A 813 72.99 19.26 13.41
C ALA A 813 73.78 20.34 14.15
N ASP A 814 74.99 20.03 14.38
CA ASP A 814 75.91 21.06 14.77
C ASP A 814 75.98 22.10 13.65
N GLY A 815 75.49 23.27 13.90
CA GLY A 815 75.38 24.34 12.92
C GLY A 815 74.07 24.59 12.25
N LEU A 816 72.98 23.84 12.56
CA LEU A 816 71.65 24.21 12.15
C LEU A 816 71.03 25.17 13.19
N PRO A 817 70.22 26.12 12.77
CA PRO A 817 69.50 26.97 13.70
C PRO A 817 68.71 26.15 14.67
N ASP A 818 68.81 26.50 15.93
CA ASP A 818 68.06 25.91 16.99
C ASP A 818 66.51 26.07 16.74
N VAL A 819 65.96 25.09 16.23
CA VAL A 819 64.51 25.05 16.13
C VAL A 819 64.03 24.58 17.48
N GLN A 820 63.44 25.46 18.25
CA GLN A 820 62.77 25.07 19.47
C GLN A 820 61.58 24.18 19.11
N ALA A 821 61.86 22.93 19.10
CA ALA A 821 60.94 21.94 18.55
C ALA A 821 59.96 21.39 19.56
N ASN A 822 59.79 22.03 20.69
CA ASN A 822 59.12 21.40 21.81
C ASN A 822 57.83 22.12 22.19
N ASP A 823 57.26 22.91 21.27
CA ASP A 823 56.05 23.63 21.51
C ASP A 823 54.88 22.89 20.88
N GLN A 824 54.08 22.22 21.71
CA GLN A 824 52.88 21.57 21.24
C GLN A 824 51.61 22.13 21.90
N MET A 825 50.64 22.46 21.12
CA MET A 825 49.32 22.80 21.56
C MET A 825 48.31 21.73 21.09
N PHE A 826 47.39 21.38 21.96
CA PHE A 826 46.35 20.42 21.67
C PHE A 826 45.01 21.14 21.49
N ARG A 827 44.20 20.68 20.59
CA ARG A 827 42.85 21.22 20.39
C ARG A 827 41.82 20.13 20.69
N THR A 828 40.87 20.43 21.58
CA THR A 828 39.77 19.54 21.90
C THR A 828 38.57 19.82 20.99
N LEU A 829 38.04 18.77 20.40
CA LEU A 829 36.88 18.86 19.53
C LEU A 829 35.75 17.96 20.05
N SER A 830 34.50 18.36 19.83
CA SER A 830 33.35 17.50 20.01
C SER A 830 33.33 16.35 18.97
N PRO A 831 32.55 15.32 19.17
CA PRO A 831 32.37 14.26 18.15
C PRO A 831 31.88 14.79 16.79
N THR A 832 31.33 16.00 16.75
CA THR A 832 30.86 16.67 15.55
C THR A 832 31.91 17.61 14.96
N GLY A 833 33.15 17.63 15.48
CA GLY A 833 34.25 18.41 14.97
C GLY A 833 34.29 19.90 15.41
N GLN A 834 33.40 20.28 16.33
CA GLN A 834 33.42 21.66 16.84
C GLN A 834 34.41 21.83 18.02
N PRO A 835 35.10 22.97 18.14
CA PRO A 835 35.99 23.26 19.26
C PRO A 835 35.24 23.21 20.61
N LEU A 836 35.83 22.60 21.60
CA LEU A 836 35.32 22.56 22.97
C LEU A 836 36.11 23.52 23.86
N PRO A 837 35.68 24.76 24.07
CA PRO A 837 36.33 25.71 24.98
C PRO A 837 36.02 25.39 26.46
N GLY A 838 36.94 25.75 27.31
CA GLY A 838 36.74 25.68 28.75
C GLY A 838 36.78 24.28 29.35
N VAL A 839 37.33 23.29 28.65
CA VAL A 839 37.48 21.93 29.11
C VAL A 839 38.73 21.74 29.94
N ASP A 840 38.58 21.18 31.14
CA ASP A 840 39.73 20.86 31.97
C ASP A 840 40.28 19.48 31.61
N TYR A 841 41.60 19.39 31.46
CA TYR A 841 42.28 18.16 31.17
C TYR A 841 43.64 18.07 31.88
N ARG A 842 44.03 16.85 32.15
CA ARG A 842 45.36 16.59 32.72
C ARG A 842 46.28 16.14 31.62
N LEU A 843 47.36 16.84 31.49
CA LEU A 843 48.49 16.43 30.66
C LEU A 843 49.61 15.90 31.55
N THR A 844 49.94 14.65 31.37
CA THR A 844 51.01 13.99 32.13
C THR A 844 52.18 13.69 31.20
N THR A 845 53.32 14.21 31.56
CA THR A 845 54.63 13.96 30.91
C THR A 845 55.55 13.23 31.88
N GLN A 846 56.75 12.81 31.46
CA GLN A 846 57.73 12.21 32.35
C GLN A 846 58.23 13.20 33.43
N SER A 847 58.16 14.48 33.18
CA SER A 847 58.58 15.53 34.08
C SER A 847 57.47 15.95 35.06
N GLY A 848 56.23 15.51 34.89
CA GLY A 848 55.15 15.83 35.83
C GLY A 848 53.77 15.90 35.11
N GLY A 849 52.71 15.98 35.91
CA GLY A 849 51.37 16.16 35.46
C GLY A 849 50.86 17.60 35.78
N HIS A 850 50.28 18.20 34.75
CA HIS A 850 49.71 19.54 34.89
C HIS A 850 48.24 19.50 34.43
N ILE A 851 47.38 20.28 35.10
CA ILE A 851 45.99 20.49 34.73
C ILE A 851 45.87 21.80 34.02
N PHE A 852 45.25 21.81 32.89
CA PHE A 852 45.03 22.97 32.04
C PHE A 852 43.55 23.06 31.62
N ARG A 853 43.15 24.26 31.25
CA ARG A 853 41.82 24.52 30.68
C ARG A 853 42.00 25.03 29.24
N THR A 854 41.19 24.54 28.32
CA THR A 854 41.18 24.95 26.93
C THR A 854 40.65 26.40 26.80
N ASP A 855 41.21 27.14 25.89
CA ASP A 855 40.82 28.53 25.57
C ASP A 855 39.49 28.59 24.80
N SER A 856 39.09 29.79 24.40
CA SER A 856 37.85 30.02 23.61
C SER A 856 37.83 29.34 22.24
N ARG A 857 38.95 28.84 21.77
CA ARG A 857 39.10 28.08 20.51
C ARG A 857 39.26 26.58 20.75
N GLY A 858 39.08 26.13 21.98
CA GLY A 858 39.30 24.75 22.38
C GLY A 858 40.79 24.33 22.39
N THR A 859 41.72 25.24 22.44
CA THR A 859 43.15 24.98 22.35
C THR A 859 43.80 24.98 23.73
N SER A 860 44.75 24.10 23.96
CA SER A 860 45.55 24.04 25.17
C SER A 860 46.61 25.15 25.17
N PRO A 861 47.13 25.60 26.33
CA PRO A 861 48.39 26.31 26.40
C PRO A 861 49.52 25.51 25.76
N ALA A 862 50.52 26.15 25.23
CA ALA A 862 51.74 25.49 24.75
C ALA A 862 52.48 24.82 25.91
N LEU A 863 52.86 23.58 25.70
CA LEU A 863 53.68 22.86 26.67
C LEU A 863 55.13 22.88 26.22
N ASN A 864 55.95 23.50 26.99
CA ASN A 864 57.40 23.57 26.75
C ASN A 864 58.11 22.57 27.66
N THR A 865 58.78 21.62 27.10
CA THR A 865 59.65 20.67 27.84
C THR A 865 61.10 20.80 27.40
N ALA A 866 62.01 20.67 28.33
CA ALA A 866 63.46 20.80 28.06
C ALA A 866 63.99 19.64 27.19
N GLU A 867 63.33 18.49 27.24
CA GLU A 867 63.61 17.30 26.44
C GLU A 867 62.33 16.74 25.84
N GLN A 868 62.48 15.91 24.88
CA GLN A 868 61.35 15.28 24.22
C GLN A 868 60.71 14.20 25.10
N GLU A 869 59.55 14.46 25.60
CA GLU A 869 58.79 13.56 26.46
C GLU A 869 57.51 13.09 25.78
N SER A 870 57.07 11.90 26.07
CA SER A 870 55.71 11.44 25.71
C SER A 870 54.70 12.10 26.64
N ALA A 871 53.64 12.64 26.07
CA ALA A 871 52.57 13.25 26.85
C ALA A 871 51.31 12.42 26.74
N THR A 872 50.68 12.14 27.88
CA THR A 872 49.37 11.50 27.94
C THR A 872 48.30 12.53 28.28
N PHE A 873 47.29 12.57 27.47
CA PHE A 873 46.19 13.47 27.60
C PHE A 873 44.98 12.75 28.24
N GLN A 874 44.45 13.26 29.33
CA GLN A 874 43.30 12.74 30.02
C GLN A 874 42.33 13.88 30.31
N LEU A 875 41.05 13.70 29.93
CA LEU A 875 39.97 14.62 30.31
C LEU A 875 39.70 14.51 31.83
N HIS A 876 39.58 15.64 32.49
CA HIS A 876 39.25 15.69 33.88
C HIS A 876 37.72 15.64 34.07
N TRP A 877 37.19 14.47 34.35
CA TRP A 877 35.75 14.22 34.36
C TRP A 877 35.03 14.70 35.61
N ASP A 878 35.74 14.99 36.67
CA ASP A 878 35.11 15.31 38.00
C ASP A 878 34.32 16.63 38.02
N GLU A 879 34.57 17.56 37.12
CA GLU A 879 33.83 18.79 36.96
C GLU A 879 32.70 18.77 35.92
N PHE A 880 32.66 17.79 35.07
CA PHE A 880 31.58 17.66 34.09
C PHE A 880 30.25 17.25 34.71
N SER A 881 30.24 16.61 35.87
CA SER A 881 29.04 16.29 36.64
C SER A 881 28.42 17.49 37.34
N ALA A 882 29.24 18.42 37.76
CA ALA A 882 28.74 19.64 38.45
C ALA A 882 28.12 20.68 37.50
N ALA A 883 28.53 20.70 36.23
CA ALA A 883 27.96 21.61 35.21
C ALA A 883 26.60 21.17 34.69
N ARG A 884 26.19 19.91 34.87
CA ARG A 884 24.88 19.39 34.47
C ARG A 884 23.77 19.70 35.50
N GLU A 885 24.09 19.91 36.74
CA GLU A 885 23.08 20.27 37.75
C GLU A 885 22.69 21.76 37.74
N ASN A 886 23.52 22.60 37.13
CA ASN A 886 23.26 24.04 37.03
C ASN A 886 22.65 24.50 35.68
N SER A 887 22.36 23.64 34.76
CA SER A 887 21.70 23.97 33.48
C SER A 887 20.24 23.51 33.35
N SER A 888 19.62 23.18 34.48
CA SER A 888 18.19 22.90 34.56
C SER A 888 17.49 23.88 35.52
N VAL A 889 17.46 25.13 35.06
CA VAL A 889 16.47 26.13 35.51
C VAL A 889 16.08 26.97 34.30
#